data_408eb6435e50c20edb2ec2571f6a1d59
#
_entry.id   408eb6435e50c20edb2ec2571f6a1d59
#
_cell.length_a   1.000
_cell.length_b   1.000
_cell.length_c   1.000
_cell.angle_alpha   90.00
_cell.angle_beta   90.00
_cell.angle_gamma   90.00
#
_symmetry.space_group_name_H-M   'P 1'
#
loop_
_entity.id
_entity.type
_entity.pdbx_description
1 polymer ?
#
loop_
_entity_poly.entity_id
_entity_poly.type
_entity_poly.pdbx_seq_one_letter_code
_entity_poly.pdbx_strand_id
1 'polypeptide(L)'
;MELVPTSKFPYGSYPFESFNRVQSRVFEVHDKNCNCVIAAPTSVGKTICAEMFMSHEVRVRGGKAIYLAPLRALAKEKIDDWTSENSIFKDCKISICTGDYRLTDARMKELDEADIIVMTSEMLNSRCRNLDSEKNDFLRNCGTIVVDESHLLTVPGRGDHLEVGLMKFSQVARDPRMVFLSATMPNVDQIADWVGCSLVKKDTYLVHSEYRPCPLDIHYEEYESAESYELTEEYKVSLAVDIIKEHKDDKFLVFVHSKVTGDRVRVALEERGIVCELHNADLDKDKRHKVEQKFKSGALRVIVATSTLAWGCNFPARRVIITGVHRGRTEVETYDIFQMAGRAGRPGYDPRGDVHILLPSGESDHHMDRLSSPKDIESQLLGYVGRPDDPHYKTLAFHLVSEIHHGEISTISDVHRWYEKSLAYFQYEDLEDDIVDKTMELLMRVGAVKEVDGKFEVTSIGKVSSMLYYSPFDVADLRRNFKFLFQNNLQNNDMALSLALGNVDSIRMGFVTRAEKDEMEDFASKVQKFGGDYLDSSVKGAYAYYCLLNGFTLGPFNAMARGLQMDFERLSTVLNMLDSMAAKWNKRDFFNGVSLRVAYGVKPELIDLCKVPNIGKVRAERLYAAGVRKPADMLKNPQLVKRLLNMKDEKVVEILKSIKSPSP
;
A
#
# COMPACT_ATOMS: atom_id res chain seq x y z
N MET A 1 -6.96 -32.89 22.56
CA MET A 1 -8.15 -32.02 22.39
C MET A 1 -9.08 -32.70 21.39
N GLU A 2 -10.32 -32.88 21.74
CA GLU A 2 -11.35 -33.47 20.84
C GLU A 2 -11.73 -32.41 19.79
N LEU A 3 -11.83 -32.82 18.52
CA LEU A 3 -12.22 -31.91 17.44
C LEU A 3 -13.72 -31.64 17.50
N VAL A 4 -14.12 -30.40 17.33
CA VAL A 4 -15.52 -29.99 17.36
C VAL A 4 -16.16 -30.32 16.01
N PRO A 5 -17.28 -31.10 15.97
CA PRO A 5 -18.02 -31.30 14.73
C PRO A 5 -18.58 -29.99 14.17
N THR A 6 -18.50 -29.80 12.85
CA THR A 6 -19.04 -28.58 12.21
C THR A 6 -20.57 -28.48 12.32
N SER A 7 -21.26 -29.59 12.52
CA SER A 7 -22.71 -29.61 12.79
C SER A 7 -23.13 -28.88 14.06
N LYS A 8 -22.18 -28.60 14.99
CA LYS A 8 -22.44 -27.79 16.18
C LYS A 8 -22.43 -26.27 15.89
N PHE A 9 -21.97 -25.85 14.71
CA PHE A 9 -21.97 -24.43 14.35
C PHE A 9 -23.37 -24.01 13.90
N PRO A 10 -24.03 -23.09 14.61
CA PRO A 10 -25.47 -22.85 14.42
C PRO A 10 -25.79 -21.91 13.26
N TYR A 11 -24.77 -21.26 12.66
CA TYR A 11 -24.97 -20.14 11.71
C TYR A 11 -24.76 -20.53 10.26
N GLY A 12 -24.46 -21.78 9.95
CA GLY A 12 -24.27 -22.28 8.60
C GLY A 12 -23.58 -23.62 8.57
N SER A 13 -23.34 -24.17 7.39
CA SER A 13 -22.70 -25.47 7.20
C SER A 13 -21.38 -25.31 6.45
N TYR A 14 -20.41 -26.12 6.81
CA TYR A 14 -19.12 -26.23 6.12
C TYR A 14 -19.02 -27.58 5.40
N PRO A 15 -18.24 -27.68 4.30
CA PRO A 15 -18.14 -28.91 3.50
C PRO A 15 -17.22 -29.99 4.12
N PHE A 16 -16.95 -29.91 5.42
CA PHE A 16 -16.13 -30.86 6.17
C PHE A 16 -16.77 -31.19 7.52
N GLU A 17 -16.48 -32.39 8.07
CA GLU A 17 -17.19 -32.96 9.22
C GLU A 17 -16.82 -32.30 10.56
N SER A 18 -15.55 -31.88 10.73
CA SER A 18 -15.09 -31.33 11.98
C SER A 18 -14.07 -30.19 11.78
N PHE A 19 -14.10 -29.24 12.70
CA PHE A 19 -13.12 -28.18 12.78
C PHE A 19 -11.76 -28.75 13.18
N ASN A 20 -10.69 -28.20 12.59
CA ASN A 20 -9.33 -28.58 13.03
C ASN A 20 -9.01 -28.03 14.43
N ARG A 21 -7.82 -28.36 14.95
CA ARG A 21 -7.41 -28.01 16.32
C ARG A 21 -7.50 -26.52 16.62
N VAL A 22 -7.10 -25.65 15.68
CA VAL A 22 -7.13 -24.19 15.85
C VAL A 22 -8.58 -23.69 15.83
N GLN A 23 -9.33 -24.11 14.84
CA GLN A 23 -10.75 -23.74 14.68
C GLN A 23 -11.60 -24.24 15.86
N SER A 24 -11.33 -25.44 16.38
CA SER A 24 -12.01 -25.98 17.57
C SER A 24 -11.76 -25.13 18.82
N ARG A 25 -10.54 -24.64 19.02
CA ARG A 25 -10.24 -23.71 20.13
C ARG A 25 -10.97 -22.39 19.99
N VAL A 26 -11.05 -21.86 18.78
CA VAL A 26 -11.77 -20.62 18.51
C VAL A 26 -13.28 -20.81 18.67
N PHE A 27 -13.81 -21.96 18.29
CA PHE A 27 -15.22 -22.31 18.48
C PHE A 27 -15.65 -22.21 19.96
N GLU A 28 -14.77 -22.54 20.92
CA GLU A 28 -15.07 -22.46 22.35
C GLU A 28 -15.24 -21.03 22.89
N VAL A 29 -14.83 -20.02 22.13
CA VAL A 29 -14.79 -18.61 22.57
C VAL A 29 -15.48 -17.63 21.64
N HIS A 30 -15.85 -18.04 20.41
CA HIS A 30 -16.41 -17.14 19.41
C HIS A 30 -17.72 -16.47 19.81
N ASP A 31 -18.48 -17.09 20.72
CA ASP A 31 -19.74 -16.58 21.27
C ASP A 31 -19.57 -15.73 22.56
N LYS A 32 -18.36 -15.66 23.08
CA LYS A 32 -18.03 -14.85 24.27
C LYS A 32 -17.75 -13.38 23.89
N ASN A 33 -17.96 -12.50 24.86
CA ASN A 33 -17.63 -11.07 24.68
C ASN A 33 -16.14 -10.82 25.02
N CYS A 34 -15.23 -11.44 24.28
CA CYS A 34 -13.79 -11.31 24.45
C CYS A 34 -13.12 -10.99 23.11
N ASN A 35 -11.91 -10.40 23.18
CA ASN A 35 -11.02 -10.32 22.04
C ASN A 35 -10.39 -11.69 21.75
N CYS A 36 -9.84 -11.86 20.54
CA CYS A 36 -9.13 -13.07 20.18
C CYS A 36 -7.91 -12.75 19.31
N VAL A 37 -6.75 -13.27 19.68
CA VAL A 37 -5.53 -13.20 18.85
C VAL A 37 -5.16 -14.60 18.42
N ILE A 38 -5.10 -14.82 17.11
CA ILE A 38 -4.86 -16.13 16.49
C ILE A 38 -3.55 -16.07 15.71
N ALA A 39 -2.50 -16.66 16.27
CA ALA A 39 -1.21 -16.86 15.64
C ALA A 39 -1.09 -18.33 15.22
N ALA A 40 -1.24 -18.59 13.93
CA ALA A 40 -1.19 -19.92 13.36
C ALA A 40 -0.71 -19.90 11.91
N PRO A 41 -0.04 -20.96 11.42
CA PRO A 41 0.49 -21.02 10.07
C PRO A 41 -0.56 -20.71 8.99
N THR A 42 -0.09 -20.36 7.80
CA THR A 42 -0.97 -20.27 6.62
C THR A 42 -1.63 -21.63 6.33
N SER A 43 -2.75 -21.62 5.61
CA SER A 43 -3.52 -22.84 5.25
C SER A 43 -4.25 -23.55 6.41
N VAL A 44 -4.18 -23.05 7.64
CA VAL A 44 -4.94 -23.62 8.78
C VAL A 44 -6.43 -23.22 8.75
N GLY A 45 -6.82 -22.33 7.86
CA GLY A 45 -8.19 -21.85 7.72
C GLY A 45 -8.57 -20.77 8.75
N LYS A 46 -7.69 -19.82 9.01
CA LYS A 46 -7.96 -18.65 9.88
C LYS A 46 -9.21 -17.85 9.48
N THR A 47 -9.53 -17.82 8.18
CA THR A 47 -10.76 -17.18 7.68
C THR A 47 -12.02 -17.78 8.35
N ILE A 48 -12.08 -19.10 8.55
CA ILE A 48 -13.21 -19.75 9.23
C ILE A 48 -13.31 -19.27 10.68
N CYS A 49 -12.18 -19.05 11.35
CA CYS A 49 -12.17 -18.48 12.69
C CYS A 49 -12.78 -17.06 12.71
N ALA A 50 -12.45 -16.22 11.72
CA ALA A 50 -13.08 -14.92 11.55
C ALA A 50 -14.58 -15.03 11.30
N GLU A 51 -15.00 -15.94 10.42
CA GLU A 51 -16.38 -16.20 10.09
C GLU A 51 -17.23 -16.59 11.32
N MET A 52 -16.65 -17.33 12.27
CA MET A 52 -17.32 -17.68 13.53
C MET A 52 -17.68 -16.42 14.34
N PHE A 53 -16.70 -15.51 14.55
CA PHE A 53 -16.95 -14.28 15.29
C PHE A 53 -17.90 -13.32 14.56
N MET A 54 -17.72 -13.15 13.25
CA MET A 54 -18.59 -12.28 12.44
C MET A 54 -20.02 -12.81 12.39
N SER A 55 -20.22 -14.14 12.25
CA SER A 55 -21.56 -14.75 12.26
C SER A 55 -22.27 -14.52 13.59
N HIS A 56 -21.56 -14.70 14.71
CA HIS A 56 -22.13 -14.43 16.03
C HIS A 56 -22.49 -12.95 16.21
N GLU A 57 -21.65 -12.03 15.72
CA GLU A 57 -21.93 -10.61 15.78
C GLU A 57 -23.23 -10.26 15.05
N VAL A 58 -23.31 -10.64 13.78
CA VAL A 58 -24.43 -10.27 12.92
C VAL A 58 -25.74 -10.97 13.33
N ARG A 59 -25.69 -12.24 13.72
CA ARG A 59 -26.90 -13.05 13.94
C ARG A 59 -27.40 -13.05 15.39
N VAL A 60 -26.53 -12.78 16.37
CA VAL A 60 -26.87 -12.87 17.79
C VAL A 60 -26.77 -11.51 18.47
N ARG A 61 -25.66 -10.80 18.30
CA ARG A 61 -25.47 -9.49 18.91
C ARG A 61 -26.19 -8.37 18.17
N GLY A 62 -26.58 -8.60 16.91
CA GLY A 62 -27.31 -7.62 16.09
C GLY A 62 -26.47 -6.41 15.67
N GLY A 63 -25.15 -6.51 15.80
CA GLY A 63 -24.20 -5.50 15.36
C GLY A 63 -23.67 -5.78 13.94
N LYS A 64 -22.79 -4.90 13.49
CA LYS A 64 -22.05 -5.07 12.21
C LYS A 64 -20.70 -5.69 12.47
N ALA A 65 -20.17 -6.39 11.46
CA ALA A 65 -18.79 -6.88 11.47
C ALA A 65 -17.95 -6.14 10.42
N ILE A 66 -16.72 -5.79 10.79
CA ILE A 66 -15.71 -5.28 9.85
C ILE A 66 -14.64 -6.36 9.64
N TYR A 67 -14.26 -6.59 8.39
CA TYR A 67 -13.11 -7.40 8.03
C TYR A 67 -12.05 -6.53 7.34
N LEU A 68 -10.91 -6.37 7.99
CA LEU A 68 -9.77 -5.64 7.42
C LEU A 68 -8.93 -6.59 6.58
N ALA A 69 -9.04 -6.42 5.28
CA ALA A 69 -8.21 -7.15 4.33
C ALA A 69 -6.87 -6.42 4.11
N PRO A 70 -5.75 -7.15 4.03
CA PRO A 70 -4.43 -6.54 3.86
C PRO A 70 -4.27 -5.87 2.48
N LEU A 71 -5.01 -6.29 1.48
CA LEU A 71 -4.96 -5.74 0.11
C LEU A 71 -6.36 -5.61 -0.49
N ARG A 72 -6.52 -4.62 -1.39
CA ARG A 72 -7.78 -4.40 -2.14
C ARG A 72 -8.21 -5.63 -2.95
N ALA A 73 -7.25 -6.37 -3.51
CA ALA A 73 -7.53 -7.60 -4.25
C ALA A 73 -8.17 -8.67 -3.36
N LEU A 74 -7.62 -8.85 -2.14
CA LEU A 74 -8.17 -9.78 -1.14
C LEU A 74 -9.54 -9.33 -0.62
N ALA A 75 -9.73 -8.03 -0.42
CA ALA A 75 -11.05 -7.50 -0.05
C ALA A 75 -12.11 -7.92 -1.08
N LYS A 76 -11.78 -7.86 -2.37
CA LYS A 76 -12.68 -8.28 -3.43
C LYS A 76 -12.90 -9.78 -3.47
N GLU A 77 -11.84 -10.59 -3.30
CA GLU A 77 -11.95 -12.05 -3.22
C GLU A 77 -12.88 -12.47 -2.08
N LYS A 78 -12.76 -11.84 -0.90
CA LYS A 78 -13.64 -12.11 0.24
C LYS A 78 -15.11 -11.77 -0.05
N ILE A 79 -15.38 -10.68 -0.76
CA ILE A 79 -16.74 -10.36 -1.20
C ILE A 79 -17.25 -11.44 -2.14
N ASP A 80 -16.49 -11.83 -3.15
CA ASP A 80 -16.88 -12.84 -4.14
C ASP A 80 -17.14 -14.19 -3.45
N ASP A 81 -16.30 -14.58 -2.46
CA ASP A 81 -16.46 -15.80 -1.67
C ASP A 81 -17.73 -15.77 -0.80
N TRP A 82 -17.92 -14.68 -0.04
CA TRP A 82 -19.00 -14.58 0.95
C TRP A 82 -20.37 -14.26 0.37
N THR A 83 -20.43 -13.73 -0.86
CA THR A 83 -21.69 -13.54 -1.59
C THR A 83 -22.08 -14.75 -2.43
N SER A 84 -21.25 -15.81 -2.46
CA SER A 84 -21.55 -17.04 -3.18
C SER A 84 -22.71 -17.83 -2.54
N GLU A 85 -23.43 -18.63 -3.33
CA GLU A 85 -24.57 -19.42 -2.87
C GLU A 85 -24.22 -20.44 -1.76
N ASN A 86 -22.97 -20.87 -1.72
CA ASN A 86 -22.46 -21.84 -0.74
C ASN A 86 -21.90 -21.17 0.53
N SER A 87 -21.92 -19.84 0.61
CA SER A 87 -21.42 -19.11 1.76
C SER A 87 -22.35 -19.19 2.96
N ILE A 88 -21.77 -19.21 4.16
CA ILE A 88 -22.53 -19.06 5.41
C ILE A 88 -23.15 -17.65 5.54
N PHE A 89 -22.69 -16.68 4.76
CA PHE A 89 -23.16 -15.29 4.73
C PHE A 89 -24.09 -14.97 3.55
N LYS A 90 -24.57 -15.97 2.80
CA LYS A 90 -25.43 -15.75 1.62
C LYS A 90 -26.66 -14.86 1.87
N ASP A 91 -27.15 -14.86 3.11
CA ASP A 91 -28.33 -14.08 3.53
C ASP A 91 -27.94 -12.72 4.16
N CYS A 92 -26.65 -12.38 4.22
CA CYS A 92 -26.15 -11.13 4.78
C CYS A 92 -25.89 -10.09 3.69
N LYS A 93 -26.13 -8.83 4.02
CA LYS A 93 -25.70 -7.72 3.17
C LYS A 93 -24.22 -7.46 3.39
N ILE A 94 -23.41 -7.63 2.34
CA ILE A 94 -21.96 -7.42 2.40
C ILE A 94 -21.57 -6.26 1.51
N SER A 95 -20.77 -5.34 2.03
CA SER A 95 -20.29 -4.19 1.27
C SER A 95 -18.78 -4.04 1.36
N ILE A 96 -18.17 -3.38 0.36
CA ILE A 96 -16.72 -3.13 0.30
C ILE A 96 -16.43 -1.64 0.47
N CYS A 97 -15.40 -1.32 1.27
CA CYS A 97 -14.93 0.06 1.46
C CYS A 97 -13.41 0.11 1.23
N THR A 98 -13.01 0.36 -0.01
CA THR A 98 -11.61 0.51 -0.42
C THR A 98 -11.41 1.79 -1.22
N GLY A 99 -10.16 2.24 -1.38
CA GLY A 99 -9.84 3.48 -2.09
C GLY A 99 -10.20 3.50 -3.59
N ASP A 100 -10.61 2.35 -4.17
CA ASP A 100 -11.02 2.26 -5.58
C ASP A 100 -12.45 2.80 -5.81
N TYR A 101 -13.22 2.98 -4.75
CA TYR A 101 -14.61 3.40 -4.83
C TYR A 101 -14.79 4.82 -4.28
N ARG A 102 -15.35 5.71 -5.10
CA ARG A 102 -15.78 7.03 -4.62
C ARG A 102 -16.94 6.86 -3.64
N LEU A 103 -16.88 7.57 -2.53
CA LEU A 103 -17.93 7.56 -1.52
C LEU A 103 -19.03 8.55 -1.92
N THR A 104 -19.96 8.05 -2.72
CA THR A 104 -21.22 8.74 -3.03
C THR A 104 -22.23 8.50 -1.91
N ASP A 105 -23.29 9.32 -1.83
CA ASP A 105 -24.34 9.13 -0.82
C ASP A 105 -25.02 7.76 -0.96
N ALA A 106 -25.19 7.25 -2.18
CA ALA A 106 -25.69 5.90 -2.43
C ALA A 106 -24.76 4.83 -1.82
N ARG A 107 -23.45 5.01 -1.97
CA ARG A 107 -22.46 4.08 -1.40
C ARG A 107 -22.41 4.13 0.11
N MET A 108 -22.58 5.31 0.69
CA MET A 108 -22.66 5.46 2.14
C MET A 108 -23.89 4.73 2.70
N LYS A 109 -25.02 4.83 2.03
CA LYS A 109 -26.23 4.08 2.39
C LYS A 109 -26.02 2.56 2.32
N GLU A 110 -25.30 2.06 1.32
CA GLU A 110 -24.93 0.64 1.24
C GLU A 110 -24.08 0.19 2.46
N LEU A 111 -23.13 1.02 2.91
CA LEU A 111 -22.32 0.73 4.10
C LEU A 111 -23.17 0.75 5.38
N ASP A 112 -24.11 1.68 5.50
CA ASP A 112 -25.03 1.76 6.64
C ASP A 112 -26.01 0.57 6.69
N GLU A 113 -26.40 0.03 5.54
CA GLU A 113 -27.28 -1.13 5.45
C GLU A 113 -26.53 -2.47 5.53
N ALA A 114 -25.22 -2.49 5.37
CA ALA A 114 -24.43 -3.70 5.37
C ALA A 114 -24.35 -4.35 6.77
N ASP A 115 -24.40 -5.67 6.82
CA ASP A 115 -24.14 -6.48 8.00
C ASP A 115 -22.63 -6.72 8.18
N ILE A 116 -21.93 -6.93 7.04
CA ILE A 116 -20.49 -7.15 7.00
C ILE A 116 -19.84 -6.13 6.04
N ILE A 117 -18.79 -5.49 6.50
CA ILE A 117 -18.04 -4.50 5.72
C ILE A 117 -16.61 -4.98 5.55
N VAL A 118 -16.17 -5.18 4.31
CA VAL A 118 -14.78 -5.51 3.99
C VAL A 118 -14.05 -4.23 3.61
N MET A 119 -12.96 -3.91 4.31
CA MET A 119 -12.18 -2.69 4.05
C MET A 119 -10.68 -2.89 4.23
N THR A 120 -9.88 -1.92 3.80
CA THR A 120 -8.44 -1.89 4.09
C THR A 120 -8.15 -1.06 5.34
N SER A 121 -6.98 -1.27 5.97
CA SER A 121 -6.54 -0.54 7.17
C SER A 121 -6.49 0.97 6.94
N GLU A 122 -6.04 1.41 5.77
CA GLU A 122 -5.98 2.83 5.40
C GLU A 122 -7.39 3.45 5.33
N MET A 123 -8.37 2.66 4.88
CA MET A 123 -9.77 3.12 4.85
C MET A 123 -10.37 3.19 6.25
N LEU A 124 -10.08 2.24 7.13
CA LEU A 124 -10.49 2.32 8.53
C LEU A 124 -9.99 3.62 9.16
N ASN A 125 -8.69 3.88 9.09
CA ASN A 125 -8.10 5.10 9.62
C ASN A 125 -8.74 6.36 9.01
N SER A 126 -8.93 6.39 7.69
CA SER A 126 -9.59 7.50 6.99
C SER A 126 -11.03 7.73 7.46
N ARG A 127 -11.81 6.67 7.68
CA ARG A 127 -13.20 6.78 8.16
C ARG A 127 -13.27 7.21 9.62
N CYS A 128 -12.40 6.67 10.47
CA CYS A 128 -12.33 7.04 11.88
C CYS A 128 -11.86 8.48 12.13
N ARG A 129 -11.25 9.17 11.17
CA ARG A 129 -10.86 10.59 11.29
C ARG A 129 -12.02 11.57 11.25
N ASN A 130 -13.11 11.24 10.61
CA ASN A 130 -14.23 12.14 10.37
C ASN A 130 -15.49 11.67 11.10
N LEU A 131 -15.36 11.46 12.41
CA LEU A 131 -16.40 10.86 13.25
C LEU A 131 -17.63 11.74 13.45
N ASP A 132 -17.50 13.06 13.31
CA ASP A 132 -18.60 14.01 13.40
C ASP A 132 -19.51 13.99 12.16
N SER A 133 -19.08 13.26 11.11
CA SER A 133 -19.90 13.07 9.92
C SER A 133 -20.86 11.91 10.15
N GLU A 134 -22.17 12.15 10.04
CA GLU A 134 -23.23 11.12 9.99
C GLU A 134 -22.90 9.98 8.99
N LYS A 135 -22.07 10.29 7.99
CA LYS A 135 -21.58 9.33 6.99
C LYS A 135 -20.71 8.21 7.55
N ASN A 136 -20.28 8.29 8.81
CA ASN A 136 -19.45 7.26 9.46
C ASN A 136 -20.17 6.59 10.65
N ASP A 137 -21.47 6.81 10.81
CA ASP A 137 -22.25 6.22 11.90
C ASP A 137 -22.28 4.70 11.89
N PHE A 138 -22.07 4.08 10.72
CA PHE A 138 -21.94 2.63 10.60
C PHE A 138 -20.83 2.06 11.49
N LEU A 139 -19.74 2.81 11.75
CA LEU A 139 -18.64 2.39 12.63
C LEU A 139 -19.10 2.24 14.08
N ARG A 140 -20.02 3.08 14.55
CA ARG A 140 -20.55 3.05 15.92
C ARG A 140 -21.30 1.76 16.22
N ASN A 141 -21.90 1.17 15.20
CA ASN A 141 -22.68 -0.06 15.29
C ASN A 141 -21.89 -1.34 14.99
N CYS A 142 -20.56 -1.21 14.77
CA CYS A 142 -19.68 -2.36 14.57
C CYS A 142 -19.25 -2.93 15.92
N GLY A 143 -19.72 -4.16 16.21
CA GLY A 143 -19.39 -4.87 17.43
C GLY A 143 -18.26 -5.88 17.29
N THR A 144 -17.80 -6.16 16.06
CA THR A 144 -16.65 -7.05 15.82
C THR A 144 -15.80 -6.51 14.67
N ILE A 145 -14.49 -6.39 14.90
CA ILE A 145 -13.51 -6.09 13.86
C ILE A 145 -12.51 -7.25 13.75
N VAL A 146 -12.35 -7.77 12.55
CA VAL A 146 -11.33 -8.77 12.21
C VAL A 146 -10.17 -8.08 11.51
N VAL A 147 -8.97 -8.29 12.02
CA VAL A 147 -7.72 -7.79 11.45
C VAL A 147 -6.99 -8.97 10.80
N ASP A 148 -7.15 -9.11 9.48
CA ASP A 148 -6.46 -10.17 8.76
C ASP A 148 -5.01 -9.77 8.47
N GLU A 149 -4.12 -10.76 8.54
CA GLU A 149 -2.67 -10.58 8.41
C GLU A 149 -2.14 -9.46 9.32
N SER A 150 -2.43 -9.55 10.61
CA SER A 150 -2.12 -8.48 11.60
C SER A 150 -0.63 -8.15 11.72
N HIS A 151 0.29 -9.00 11.19
CA HIS A 151 1.70 -8.64 11.04
C HIS A 151 1.93 -7.43 10.10
N LEU A 152 0.89 -6.96 9.40
CA LEU A 152 0.88 -5.66 8.72
C LEU A 152 1.27 -4.49 9.64
N LEU A 153 1.12 -4.63 10.96
CA LEU A 153 1.60 -3.64 11.94
C LEU A 153 3.09 -3.31 11.78
N THR A 154 3.91 -4.28 11.29
CA THR A 154 5.35 -4.07 11.06
C THR A 154 5.68 -3.43 9.72
N VAL A 155 4.71 -3.25 8.82
CA VAL A 155 4.97 -2.76 7.46
C VAL A 155 5.03 -1.23 7.45
N PRO A 156 6.17 -0.62 7.09
CA PRO A 156 6.30 0.84 7.02
C PRO A 156 5.25 1.47 6.10
N GLY A 157 4.62 2.56 6.56
CA GLY A 157 3.59 3.30 5.83
C GLY A 157 2.24 2.60 5.73
N ARG A 158 2.06 1.47 6.43
CA ARG A 158 0.80 0.74 6.52
C ARG A 158 0.46 0.36 7.96
N GLY A 159 1.47 -0.07 8.73
CA GLY A 159 1.33 -0.48 10.12
C GLY A 159 0.84 0.66 11.00
N ASP A 160 1.39 1.85 10.82
CA ASP A 160 0.97 3.07 11.49
C ASP A 160 -0.51 3.41 11.22
N HIS A 161 -0.98 3.25 9.98
CA HIS A 161 -2.38 3.44 9.64
C HIS A 161 -3.30 2.40 10.26
N LEU A 162 -2.86 1.14 10.33
CA LEU A 162 -3.59 0.08 11.00
C LEU A 162 -3.69 0.35 12.50
N GLU A 163 -2.57 0.64 13.13
CA GLU A 163 -2.50 0.94 14.57
C GLU A 163 -3.40 2.09 14.96
N VAL A 164 -3.24 3.26 14.32
CA VAL A 164 -4.05 4.46 14.61
C VAL A 164 -5.52 4.23 14.26
N GLY A 165 -5.81 3.52 13.18
CA GLY A 165 -7.18 3.15 12.81
C GLY A 165 -7.87 2.31 13.88
N LEU A 166 -7.17 1.34 14.48
CA LEU A 166 -7.67 0.51 15.57
C LEU A 166 -7.84 1.29 16.88
N MET A 167 -6.88 2.16 17.21
CA MET A 167 -6.99 3.06 18.37
C MET A 167 -8.24 3.92 18.29
N LYS A 168 -8.54 4.50 17.14
CA LYS A 168 -9.75 5.32 16.94
C LYS A 168 -11.02 4.47 16.90
N PHE A 169 -10.99 3.34 16.22
CA PHE A 169 -12.13 2.43 16.17
C PHE A 169 -12.55 1.98 17.57
N SER A 170 -11.60 1.70 18.46
CA SER A 170 -11.87 1.32 19.85
C SER A 170 -12.62 2.38 20.65
N GLN A 171 -12.50 3.65 20.25
CA GLN A 171 -13.19 4.78 20.93
C GLN A 171 -14.59 5.03 20.37
N VAL A 172 -14.82 4.68 19.11
CA VAL A 172 -16.06 4.97 18.37
C VAL A 172 -17.07 3.85 18.47
N ALA A 173 -16.61 2.62 18.32
CA ALA A 173 -17.45 1.43 18.30
C ALA A 173 -18.02 1.15 19.70
N ARG A 174 -19.28 0.73 19.74
CA ARG A 174 -19.94 0.35 21.00
C ARG A 174 -19.56 -1.06 21.38
N ASP A 175 -18.84 -1.23 22.49
CA ASP A 175 -18.49 -2.55 23.05
C ASP A 175 -17.86 -3.53 22.01
N PRO A 176 -16.85 -3.08 21.22
CA PRO A 176 -16.30 -3.89 20.14
C PRO A 176 -15.50 -5.07 20.67
N ARG A 177 -15.40 -6.12 19.83
CA ARG A 177 -14.45 -7.24 19.96
C ARG A 177 -13.44 -7.13 18.84
N MET A 178 -12.17 -7.35 19.14
CA MET A 178 -11.08 -7.36 18.16
C MET A 178 -10.58 -8.78 17.96
N VAL A 179 -10.54 -9.21 16.69
CA VAL A 179 -10.06 -10.54 16.29
C VAL A 179 -8.87 -10.37 15.37
N PHE A 180 -7.69 -10.73 15.85
CA PHE A 180 -6.45 -10.64 15.10
C PHE A 180 -6.08 -11.98 14.50
N LEU A 181 -5.82 -12.01 13.20
CA LEU A 181 -5.36 -13.20 12.48
C LEU A 181 -3.97 -12.94 11.94
N SER A 182 -3.02 -13.81 12.25
CA SER A 182 -1.68 -13.73 11.69
C SER A 182 -1.10 -15.11 11.42
N ALA A 183 -0.03 -15.16 10.65
CA ALA A 183 0.92 -16.24 10.71
C ALA A 183 1.59 -16.27 12.10
N THR A 184 2.64 -17.04 12.29
CA THR A 184 3.38 -17.04 13.55
C THR A 184 3.92 -15.66 13.90
N MET A 185 3.65 -15.22 15.13
CA MET A 185 4.13 -13.97 15.73
C MET A 185 4.93 -14.33 16.97
N PRO A 186 6.23 -13.99 17.07
CA PRO A 186 7.00 -14.31 18.27
C PRO A 186 6.46 -13.62 19.53
N ASN A 187 6.12 -12.33 19.43
CA ASN A 187 5.59 -11.53 20.54
C ASN A 187 4.05 -11.48 20.59
N VAL A 188 3.40 -12.61 20.32
CA VAL A 188 1.93 -12.69 20.27
C VAL A 188 1.26 -12.33 21.59
N ASP A 189 1.89 -12.64 22.72
CA ASP A 189 1.41 -12.27 24.06
C ASP A 189 1.38 -10.75 24.24
N GLN A 190 2.43 -10.05 23.82
CA GLN A 190 2.50 -8.58 23.85
C GLN A 190 1.37 -7.95 23.03
N ILE A 191 1.09 -8.49 21.85
CA ILE A 191 -0.02 -8.02 21.00
C ILE A 191 -1.37 -8.29 21.66
N ALA A 192 -1.54 -9.45 22.29
CA ALA A 192 -2.78 -9.78 23.00
C ALA A 192 -3.00 -8.84 24.21
N ASP A 193 -1.96 -8.54 24.95
CA ASP A 193 -2.00 -7.61 26.08
C ASP A 193 -2.30 -6.18 25.61
N TRP A 194 -1.67 -5.70 24.55
CA TRP A 194 -1.98 -4.41 23.96
C TRP A 194 -3.46 -4.30 23.55
N VAL A 195 -3.98 -5.31 22.87
CA VAL A 195 -5.41 -5.34 22.45
C VAL A 195 -6.33 -5.33 23.66
N GLY A 196 -6.03 -6.11 24.68
CA GLY A 196 -6.87 -6.28 25.88
C GLY A 196 -6.77 -5.13 26.88
N CYS A 197 -5.62 -4.51 27.04
CA CYS A 197 -5.38 -3.48 28.06
C CYS A 197 -5.53 -2.05 27.49
N SER A 198 -5.01 -1.82 26.28
CA SER A 198 -4.91 -0.47 25.71
C SER A 198 -6.04 -0.13 24.73
N LEU A 199 -6.42 -1.05 23.85
CA LEU A 199 -7.44 -0.78 22.85
C LEU A 199 -8.88 -1.01 23.37
N VAL A 200 -9.14 -2.22 23.84
CA VAL A 200 -10.46 -2.61 24.31
C VAL A 200 -10.31 -3.33 25.63
N LYS A 201 -10.72 -2.73 26.73
CA LYS A 201 -10.59 -3.30 28.08
C LYS A 201 -11.46 -4.55 28.25
N LYS A 202 -11.04 -5.65 27.63
CA LYS A 202 -11.69 -6.96 27.64
C LYS A 202 -10.65 -8.06 27.69
N ASP A 203 -11.04 -9.19 28.24
CA ASP A 203 -10.23 -10.41 28.17
C ASP A 203 -9.86 -10.71 26.71
N THR A 204 -8.61 -11.05 26.48
CA THR A 204 -8.10 -11.44 25.16
C THR A 204 -7.72 -12.91 25.18
N TYR A 205 -8.43 -13.70 24.37
CA TYR A 205 -8.15 -15.12 24.24
C TYR A 205 -7.06 -15.34 23.19
N LEU A 206 -6.00 -16.04 23.59
CA LEU A 206 -4.86 -16.31 22.72
C LEU A 206 -4.90 -17.74 22.19
N VAL A 207 -4.90 -17.86 20.84
CA VAL A 207 -4.73 -19.12 20.13
C VAL A 207 -3.42 -19.13 19.40
N HIS A 208 -2.37 -19.64 20.05
CA HIS A 208 -1.08 -19.88 19.43
C HIS A 208 -0.98 -21.35 19.01
N SER A 209 -0.57 -21.63 17.78
CA SER A 209 -0.46 -23.00 17.25
C SER A 209 0.53 -23.07 16.09
N GLU A 210 1.37 -24.09 16.12
CA GLU A 210 2.24 -24.46 15.01
C GLU A 210 1.59 -25.51 14.07
N TYR A 211 0.36 -25.91 14.37
CA TYR A 211 -0.35 -26.90 13.59
C TYR A 211 -0.58 -26.46 12.15
N ARG A 212 -0.15 -27.29 11.22
CA ARG A 212 -0.35 -27.11 9.78
C ARG A 212 -1.00 -28.37 9.21
N PRO A 213 -2.15 -28.25 8.47
CA PRO A 213 -2.84 -29.40 7.88
C PRO A 213 -1.98 -30.17 6.88
N CYS A 214 -1.10 -29.49 6.16
CA CYS A 214 -0.13 -30.07 5.24
C CYS A 214 1.27 -29.68 5.72
N PRO A 215 2.10 -30.62 6.23
CA PRO A 215 3.45 -30.34 6.69
C PRO A 215 4.29 -29.65 5.60
N LEU A 216 5.27 -28.87 6.02
CA LEU A 216 6.12 -28.09 5.14
C LEU A 216 7.59 -28.47 5.36
N ASP A 217 8.27 -28.84 4.27
CA ASP A 217 9.71 -29.06 4.25
C ASP A 217 10.38 -27.88 3.54
N ILE A 218 11.31 -27.21 4.22
CA ILE A 218 12.04 -26.06 3.67
C ILE A 218 13.44 -26.53 3.31
N HIS A 219 13.81 -26.35 2.04
CA HIS A 219 15.11 -26.66 1.45
C HIS A 219 15.82 -25.35 1.13
N TYR A 220 17.03 -25.19 1.66
CA TYR A 220 17.89 -24.06 1.34
C TYR A 220 18.89 -24.50 0.28
N GLU A 221 18.80 -23.88 -0.90
CA GLU A 221 19.57 -24.27 -2.09
C GLU A 221 20.54 -23.17 -2.45
N GLU A 222 21.83 -23.48 -2.54
CA GLU A 222 22.86 -22.49 -2.85
C GLU A 222 23.13 -22.40 -4.36
N TYR A 223 23.25 -21.18 -4.85
CA TYR A 223 23.77 -20.89 -6.19
C TYR A 223 25.08 -20.11 -6.09
N GLU A 224 25.98 -20.31 -7.06
CA GLU A 224 27.25 -19.63 -7.11
C GLU A 224 27.08 -18.13 -7.34
N SER A 225 27.85 -17.32 -6.61
CA SER A 225 27.96 -15.88 -6.80
C SER A 225 29.16 -15.58 -7.69
N ALA A 226 28.95 -14.91 -8.80
CA ALA A 226 30.00 -14.46 -9.70
C ALA A 226 30.28 -12.95 -9.55
N GLU A 227 31.40 -12.46 -10.08
CA GLU A 227 31.70 -11.03 -10.12
C GLU A 227 30.68 -10.23 -10.96
N SER A 228 30.09 -10.87 -11.98
CA SER A 228 29.04 -10.30 -12.82
C SER A 228 27.66 -10.61 -12.25
N TYR A 229 26.84 -9.58 -12.06
CA TYR A 229 25.43 -9.73 -11.70
C TYR A 229 24.67 -10.63 -12.70
N GLU A 230 24.97 -10.52 -14.00
CA GLU A 230 24.29 -11.30 -15.02
C GLU A 230 24.58 -12.79 -14.90
N LEU A 231 25.82 -13.16 -14.63
CA LEU A 231 26.21 -14.55 -14.45
C LEU A 231 25.64 -15.14 -13.15
N THR A 232 25.63 -14.36 -12.09
CA THR A 232 24.97 -14.76 -10.82
C THR A 232 23.48 -15.04 -11.04
N GLU A 233 22.78 -14.18 -11.81
CA GLU A 233 21.38 -14.39 -12.17
C GLU A 233 21.19 -15.65 -13.04
N GLU A 234 22.12 -15.96 -13.94
CA GLU A 234 22.07 -17.19 -14.75
C GLU A 234 22.18 -18.45 -13.87
N TYR A 235 23.10 -18.48 -12.92
CA TYR A 235 23.22 -19.62 -11.98
C TYR A 235 21.95 -19.80 -11.17
N LYS A 236 21.41 -18.74 -10.63
CA LYS A 236 20.15 -18.76 -9.87
C LYS A 236 18.97 -19.27 -10.71
N VAL A 237 18.84 -18.79 -11.94
CA VAL A 237 17.78 -19.21 -12.88
C VAL A 237 17.99 -20.69 -13.27
N SER A 238 19.22 -21.12 -13.52
CA SER A 238 19.53 -22.52 -13.85
C SER A 238 19.11 -23.44 -12.71
N LEU A 239 19.47 -23.12 -11.49
CA LEU A 239 19.09 -23.91 -10.30
C LEU A 239 17.57 -24.04 -10.16
N ALA A 240 16.82 -22.94 -10.32
CA ALA A 240 15.36 -22.98 -10.27
C ALA A 240 14.78 -23.90 -11.34
N VAL A 241 15.32 -23.87 -12.55
CA VAL A 241 14.88 -24.71 -13.67
C VAL A 241 15.22 -26.18 -13.45
N ASP A 242 16.38 -26.49 -12.88
CA ASP A 242 16.80 -27.86 -12.61
C ASP A 242 15.90 -28.50 -11.53
N ILE A 243 15.55 -27.77 -10.47
CA ILE A 243 14.56 -28.24 -9.48
C ILE A 243 13.21 -28.57 -10.15
N ILE A 244 12.73 -27.73 -11.08
CA ILE A 244 11.47 -27.97 -11.78
C ILE A 244 11.55 -29.21 -12.69
N LYS A 245 12.70 -29.47 -13.27
CA LYS A 245 12.95 -30.66 -14.15
C LYS A 245 12.98 -31.95 -13.37
N GLU A 246 13.56 -31.94 -12.16
CA GLU A 246 13.64 -33.12 -11.31
C GLU A 246 12.26 -33.59 -10.86
N HIS A 247 11.29 -32.69 -10.76
CA HIS A 247 9.94 -32.95 -10.25
C HIS A 247 8.86 -32.70 -11.32
N LYS A 248 8.90 -33.48 -12.41
CA LYS A 248 8.10 -33.28 -13.63
C LYS A 248 6.58 -33.33 -13.42
N ASP A 249 6.11 -34.04 -12.41
CA ASP A 249 4.67 -34.24 -12.15
C ASP A 249 4.08 -33.23 -11.15
N ASP A 250 4.94 -32.44 -10.50
CA ASP A 250 4.50 -31.49 -9.45
C ASP A 250 4.09 -30.15 -10.03
N LYS A 251 3.16 -29.48 -9.36
CA LYS A 251 2.79 -28.09 -9.61
C LYS A 251 3.74 -27.15 -8.87
N PHE A 252 4.18 -26.09 -9.54
CA PHE A 252 5.12 -25.11 -9.01
C PHE A 252 4.58 -23.70 -9.01
N LEU A 253 4.83 -22.98 -7.90
CA LEU A 253 4.83 -21.52 -7.86
C LEU A 253 6.28 -21.05 -7.70
N VAL A 254 6.75 -20.25 -8.66
CA VAL A 254 8.10 -19.69 -8.64
C VAL A 254 8.01 -18.20 -8.34
N PHE A 255 8.42 -17.80 -7.14
CA PHE A 255 8.41 -16.41 -6.73
C PHE A 255 9.71 -15.71 -7.11
N VAL A 256 9.57 -14.59 -7.82
CA VAL A 256 10.68 -13.74 -8.25
C VAL A 256 10.53 -12.33 -7.69
N HIS A 257 11.65 -11.66 -7.41
CA HIS A 257 11.64 -10.31 -6.85
C HIS A 257 11.72 -9.20 -7.92
N SER A 258 11.99 -9.56 -9.17
CA SER A 258 11.97 -8.65 -10.30
C SER A 258 11.24 -9.24 -11.50
N LYS A 259 10.64 -8.37 -12.33
CA LYS A 259 10.02 -8.80 -13.59
C LYS A 259 11.07 -9.34 -14.57
N VAL A 260 12.28 -8.76 -14.54
CA VAL A 260 13.40 -9.20 -15.39
C VAL A 260 13.81 -10.63 -15.04
N THR A 261 13.97 -10.94 -13.76
CA THR A 261 14.24 -12.33 -13.32
C THR A 261 13.10 -13.25 -13.72
N GLY A 262 11.84 -12.80 -13.62
CA GLY A 262 10.67 -13.56 -14.04
C GLY A 262 10.70 -13.93 -15.53
N ASP A 263 11.03 -12.96 -16.39
CA ASP A 263 11.18 -13.21 -17.83
C ASP A 263 12.35 -14.16 -18.14
N ARG A 264 13.48 -14.04 -17.43
CA ARG A 264 14.62 -14.96 -17.57
C ARG A 264 14.24 -16.40 -17.20
N VAL A 265 13.54 -16.60 -16.07
CA VAL A 265 13.04 -17.93 -15.67
C VAL A 265 12.07 -18.49 -16.71
N ARG A 266 11.15 -17.66 -17.22
CA ARG A 266 10.20 -18.07 -18.26
C ARG A 266 10.93 -18.54 -19.52
N VAL A 267 11.84 -17.73 -20.05
CA VAL A 267 12.62 -18.07 -21.25
C VAL A 267 13.40 -19.37 -21.05
N ALA A 268 14.10 -19.51 -19.92
CA ALA A 268 14.88 -20.70 -19.61
C ALA A 268 14.02 -21.97 -19.47
N LEU A 269 12.77 -21.86 -18.99
CA LEU A 269 11.82 -22.97 -18.96
C LEU A 269 11.30 -23.34 -20.37
N GLU A 270 10.93 -22.32 -21.18
CA GLU A 270 10.45 -22.50 -22.54
C GLU A 270 11.49 -23.18 -23.44
N GLU A 271 12.77 -22.78 -23.33
CA GLU A 271 13.90 -23.43 -24.06
C GLU A 271 14.05 -24.92 -23.72
N ARG A 272 13.58 -25.33 -22.55
CA ARG A 272 13.57 -26.72 -22.08
C ARG A 272 12.23 -27.44 -22.32
N GLY A 273 11.31 -26.82 -23.05
CA GLY A 273 9.98 -27.34 -23.36
C GLY A 273 9.01 -27.40 -22.19
N ILE A 274 9.25 -26.62 -21.14
CA ILE A 274 8.37 -26.52 -19.99
C ILE A 274 7.47 -25.29 -20.14
N VAL A 275 6.16 -25.54 -20.26
CA VAL A 275 5.16 -24.45 -20.36
C VAL A 275 4.96 -23.78 -19.02
N CYS A 276 5.14 -22.47 -18.99
CA CYS A 276 4.86 -21.65 -17.82
C CYS A 276 4.18 -20.33 -18.23
N GLU A 277 3.52 -19.68 -17.29
CA GLU A 277 2.95 -18.35 -17.51
C GLU A 277 3.41 -17.39 -16.38
N LEU A 278 3.57 -16.12 -16.74
CA LEU A 278 3.90 -15.05 -15.80
C LEU A 278 2.64 -14.57 -15.10
N HIS A 279 2.78 -14.24 -13.82
CA HIS A 279 1.73 -13.58 -13.03
C HIS A 279 2.30 -12.39 -12.28
N ASN A 280 1.97 -11.20 -12.71
CA ASN A 280 2.42 -9.95 -12.10
C ASN A 280 1.36 -8.84 -12.20
N ALA A 281 1.64 -7.69 -11.59
CA ALA A 281 0.71 -6.57 -11.53
C ALA A 281 0.42 -5.89 -12.89
N ASP A 282 1.28 -6.09 -13.91
CA ASP A 282 1.09 -5.49 -15.24
C ASP A 282 0.06 -6.24 -16.09
N LEU A 283 -0.22 -7.50 -15.75
CA LEU A 283 -1.27 -8.25 -16.43
C LEU A 283 -2.63 -7.61 -16.12
N ASP A 284 -3.43 -7.44 -17.16
CA ASP A 284 -4.84 -7.08 -16.96
C ASP A 284 -5.58 -8.17 -16.17
N LYS A 285 -6.70 -7.78 -15.57
CA LYS A 285 -7.46 -8.62 -14.66
C LYS A 285 -7.93 -9.93 -15.32
N ASP A 286 -8.35 -9.85 -16.59
CA ASP A 286 -8.89 -11.02 -17.31
C ASP A 286 -7.79 -12.02 -17.65
N LYS A 287 -6.59 -11.55 -17.98
CA LYS A 287 -5.43 -12.40 -18.21
C LYS A 287 -4.98 -13.08 -16.92
N ARG A 288 -4.89 -12.33 -15.81
CA ARG A 288 -4.58 -12.92 -14.50
C ARG A 288 -5.54 -14.05 -14.16
N HIS A 289 -6.84 -13.80 -14.27
CA HIS A 289 -7.86 -14.81 -14.00
C HIS A 289 -7.72 -16.06 -14.89
N LYS A 290 -7.39 -15.89 -16.18
CA LYS A 290 -7.16 -17.03 -17.09
C LYS A 290 -5.96 -17.87 -16.68
N VAL A 291 -4.83 -17.26 -16.28
CA VAL A 291 -3.64 -17.97 -15.76
C VAL A 291 -4.02 -18.80 -14.54
N GLU A 292 -4.73 -18.18 -13.63
CA GLU A 292 -5.22 -18.80 -12.40
C GLU A 292 -6.13 -20.00 -12.66
N GLN A 293 -7.07 -19.88 -13.59
CA GLN A 293 -7.97 -20.97 -13.99
C GLN A 293 -7.21 -22.15 -14.62
N LYS A 294 -6.25 -21.86 -15.50
CA LYS A 294 -5.39 -22.92 -16.11
C LYS A 294 -4.59 -23.65 -15.03
N PHE A 295 -4.08 -22.94 -14.04
CA PHE A 295 -3.34 -23.55 -12.94
C PHE A 295 -4.24 -24.38 -12.04
N LYS A 296 -5.41 -23.88 -11.67
CA LYS A 296 -6.41 -24.64 -10.90
C LYS A 296 -6.82 -25.93 -11.60
N SER A 297 -7.16 -25.85 -12.87
CA SER A 297 -7.58 -27.02 -13.67
C SER A 297 -6.47 -28.02 -13.97
N GLY A 298 -5.20 -27.67 -13.71
CA GLY A 298 -4.06 -28.52 -14.06
C GLY A 298 -3.57 -28.40 -15.50
N ALA A 299 -4.18 -27.54 -16.32
CA ALA A 299 -3.74 -27.25 -17.67
C ALA A 299 -2.40 -26.48 -17.70
N LEU A 300 -2.02 -25.84 -16.61
CA LEU A 300 -0.75 -25.20 -16.39
C LEU A 300 -0.10 -25.75 -15.13
N ARG A 301 1.19 -26.12 -15.22
CA ARG A 301 1.94 -26.71 -14.11
C ARG A 301 2.84 -25.72 -13.38
N VAL A 302 3.33 -24.69 -14.05
CA VAL A 302 4.29 -23.74 -13.50
C VAL A 302 3.76 -22.31 -13.68
N ILE A 303 3.67 -21.57 -12.58
CA ILE A 303 3.47 -20.12 -12.61
C ILE A 303 4.73 -19.44 -12.07
N VAL A 304 5.24 -18.46 -12.81
CA VAL A 304 6.30 -17.55 -12.34
C VAL A 304 5.65 -16.24 -11.92
N ALA A 305 5.75 -15.89 -10.65
CA ALA A 305 5.02 -14.79 -10.07
C ALA A 305 5.90 -13.82 -9.28
N THR A 306 5.54 -12.55 -9.26
CA THR A 306 6.06 -11.60 -8.28
C THR A 306 5.32 -11.76 -6.94
N SER A 307 5.83 -11.12 -5.88
CA SER A 307 5.26 -11.19 -4.51
C SER A 307 3.76 -10.86 -4.42
N THR A 308 3.17 -10.25 -5.45
CA THR A 308 1.73 -9.97 -5.49
C THR A 308 0.86 -11.24 -5.39
N LEU A 309 1.33 -12.38 -5.86
CA LEU A 309 0.62 -13.65 -5.75
C LEU A 309 0.70 -14.25 -4.33
N ALA A 310 1.75 -13.93 -3.57
CA ALA A 310 1.89 -14.40 -2.19
C ALA A 310 0.78 -13.84 -1.28
N TRP A 311 0.40 -12.60 -1.51
CA TRP A 311 -0.54 -11.85 -0.68
C TRP A 311 -2.02 -11.94 -1.11
N GLY A 312 -2.33 -12.45 -2.28
CA GLY A 312 -3.66 -12.20 -2.84
C GLY A 312 -4.40 -13.36 -3.46
N CYS A 313 -3.84 -14.56 -3.50
CA CYS A 313 -4.49 -15.65 -4.21
C CYS A 313 -4.40 -16.96 -3.42
N ASN A 314 -5.54 -17.63 -3.30
CA ASN A 314 -5.61 -18.95 -2.67
C ASN A 314 -5.26 -20.06 -3.70
N PHE A 315 -3.98 -20.07 -4.13
CA PHE A 315 -3.45 -21.10 -5.02
C PHE A 315 -2.30 -21.82 -4.35
N PRO A 316 -2.54 -22.92 -3.69
CA PRO A 316 -1.45 -23.77 -3.23
C PRO A 316 -0.90 -24.60 -4.40
N ALA A 317 0.42 -24.79 -4.37
CA ALA A 317 1.13 -25.71 -5.25
C ALA A 317 1.79 -26.80 -4.42
N ARG A 318 2.14 -27.92 -5.03
CA ARG A 318 2.92 -28.95 -4.34
C ARG A 318 4.28 -28.41 -3.92
N ARG A 319 4.92 -27.61 -4.80
CA ARG A 319 6.23 -27.00 -4.57
C ARG A 319 6.22 -25.50 -4.78
N VAL A 320 7.02 -24.82 -3.98
CA VAL A 320 7.28 -23.38 -4.09
C VAL A 320 8.79 -23.17 -4.26
N ILE A 321 9.19 -22.35 -5.22
CA ILE A 321 10.57 -21.86 -5.34
C ILE A 321 10.57 -20.37 -5.07
N ILE A 322 11.42 -19.93 -4.15
CA ILE A 322 11.68 -18.52 -3.87
C ILE A 322 13.07 -18.22 -4.40
N THR A 323 13.16 -17.48 -5.51
CA THR A 323 14.41 -17.32 -6.27
C THR A 323 15.44 -16.40 -5.63
N GLY A 324 15.24 -16.01 -4.40
CA GLY A 324 16.20 -15.21 -3.64
C GLY A 324 15.56 -14.49 -2.46
N VAL A 325 16.40 -13.92 -1.63
CA VAL A 325 16.03 -13.26 -0.38
C VAL A 325 16.28 -11.75 -0.41
N HIS A 326 16.63 -11.21 -1.59
CA HIS A 326 16.87 -9.79 -1.81
C HIS A 326 15.96 -9.21 -2.90
N ARG A 327 15.55 -7.96 -2.70
CA ARG A 327 14.91 -7.11 -3.72
C ARG A 327 15.83 -5.93 -3.99
N GLY A 328 16.63 -6.04 -5.04
CA GLY A 328 17.73 -5.11 -5.28
C GLY A 328 18.81 -5.26 -4.21
N ARG A 329 19.04 -4.20 -3.41
CA ARG A 329 19.99 -4.21 -2.28
C ARG A 329 19.35 -4.44 -0.92
N THR A 330 18.03 -4.54 -0.88
CA THR A 330 17.29 -4.68 0.38
C THR A 330 16.88 -6.15 0.56
N GLU A 331 17.09 -6.66 1.74
CA GLU A 331 16.60 -7.98 2.13
C GLU A 331 15.07 -8.00 2.10
N VAL A 332 14.51 -9.11 1.63
CA VAL A 332 13.07 -9.36 1.68
C VAL A 332 12.69 -9.70 3.11
N GLU A 333 11.66 -9.09 3.62
CA GLU A 333 11.19 -9.32 4.99
C GLU A 333 10.83 -10.81 5.21
N THR A 334 11.17 -11.29 6.39
CA THR A 334 10.97 -12.70 6.74
C THR A 334 9.52 -13.14 6.60
N TYR A 335 8.56 -12.28 6.97
CA TYR A 335 7.14 -12.58 6.82
C TYR A 335 6.72 -12.72 5.35
N ASP A 336 7.31 -11.96 4.40
CA ASP A 336 7.05 -12.11 2.96
C ASP A 336 7.52 -13.48 2.46
N ILE A 337 8.71 -13.92 2.91
CA ILE A 337 9.25 -15.24 2.60
C ILE A 337 8.32 -16.34 3.12
N PHE A 338 7.85 -16.23 4.36
CA PHE A 338 6.92 -17.21 4.94
C PHE A 338 5.54 -17.19 4.28
N GLN A 339 5.05 -16.04 3.82
CA GLN A 339 3.81 -15.96 3.04
C GLN A 339 3.94 -16.71 1.70
N MET A 340 5.09 -16.55 1.01
CA MET A 340 5.39 -17.31 -0.21
C MET A 340 5.51 -18.80 0.09
N ALA A 341 6.30 -19.17 1.11
CA ALA A 341 6.49 -20.55 1.57
C ALA A 341 5.15 -21.21 1.95
N GLY A 342 4.28 -20.43 2.56
CA GLY A 342 2.94 -20.86 2.94
C GLY A 342 2.05 -21.34 1.81
N ARG A 343 2.40 -21.06 0.57
CA ARG A 343 1.70 -21.55 -0.63
C ARG A 343 2.10 -22.98 -1.03
N ALA A 344 3.09 -23.58 -0.39
CA ALA A 344 3.45 -24.96 -0.62
C ALA A 344 2.53 -25.94 0.12
N GLY A 345 2.16 -27.01 -0.57
CA GLY A 345 1.30 -28.07 -0.05
C GLY A 345 -0.19 -27.75 -0.13
N ARG A 346 -0.95 -28.67 -0.73
CA ARG A 346 -2.40 -28.60 -0.85
C ARG A 346 -3.06 -29.49 0.21
N PRO A 347 -3.71 -28.90 1.24
CA PRO A 347 -4.40 -29.70 2.25
C PRO A 347 -5.39 -30.69 1.62
N GLY A 348 -5.33 -31.95 2.04
CA GLY A 348 -6.18 -33.02 1.52
C GLY A 348 -5.75 -33.63 0.19
N TYR A 349 -4.73 -33.08 -0.49
CA TYR A 349 -4.21 -33.59 -1.76
C TYR A 349 -2.74 -33.99 -1.69
N ASP A 350 -1.92 -33.17 -1.04
CA ASP A 350 -0.49 -33.40 -0.92
C ASP A 350 -0.14 -33.91 0.48
N PRO A 351 0.75 -34.92 0.60
CA PRO A 351 1.21 -35.41 1.91
C PRO A 351 2.05 -34.36 2.64
N ARG A 352 2.73 -33.49 1.90
CA ARG A 352 3.55 -32.36 2.39
C ARG A 352 3.75 -31.33 1.30
N GLY A 353 4.14 -30.11 1.67
CA GLY A 353 4.60 -29.04 0.78
C GLY A 353 6.14 -28.96 0.81
N ASP A 354 6.79 -28.73 -0.33
CA ASP A 354 8.22 -28.48 -0.39
C ASP A 354 8.47 -27.03 -0.83
N VAL A 355 9.36 -26.35 -0.12
CA VAL A 355 9.79 -25.00 -0.41
C VAL A 355 11.29 -24.97 -0.65
N HIS A 356 11.69 -24.47 -1.81
CA HIS A 356 13.10 -24.28 -2.17
C HIS A 356 13.41 -22.79 -2.09
N ILE A 357 14.24 -22.38 -1.12
CA ILE A 357 14.72 -21.01 -0.98
C ILE A 357 16.12 -20.94 -1.56
N LEU A 358 16.28 -20.19 -2.66
CA LEU A 358 17.56 -20.08 -3.33
C LEU A 358 18.40 -18.98 -2.69
N LEU A 359 19.59 -19.31 -2.22
CA LEU A 359 20.50 -18.43 -1.50
C LEU A 359 21.82 -18.29 -2.24
N PRO A 360 22.48 -17.12 -2.22
CA PRO A 360 23.83 -16.99 -2.74
C PRO A 360 24.83 -17.75 -1.89
N SER A 361 25.80 -18.42 -2.49
CA SER A 361 26.87 -19.10 -1.77
C SER A 361 27.64 -18.14 -0.87
N GLY A 362 27.87 -18.54 0.37
CA GLY A 362 28.53 -17.74 1.41
C GLY A 362 27.61 -16.83 2.23
N GLU A 363 26.33 -16.72 1.88
CA GLU A 363 25.34 -15.99 2.66
C GLU A 363 24.29 -16.89 3.31
N SER A 364 24.37 -18.21 3.08
CA SER A 364 23.36 -19.18 3.51
C SER A 364 23.15 -19.19 5.02
N ASP A 365 24.26 -19.23 5.80
CA ASP A 365 24.18 -19.29 7.27
C ASP A 365 23.44 -18.05 7.84
N HIS A 366 23.78 -16.85 7.34
CA HIS A 366 23.12 -15.61 7.73
C HIS A 366 21.61 -15.64 7.44
N HIS A 367 21.24 -16.08 6.25
CA HIS A 367 19.83 -16.12 5.86
C HIS A 367 19.07 -17.26 6.53
N MET A 368 19.69 -18.39 6.77
CA MET A 368 19.10 -19.48 7.53
C MET A 368 18.80 -19.05 8.97
N ASP A 369 19.76 -18.40 9.65
CA ASP A 369 19.55 -17.84 10.99
C ASP A 369 18.42 -16.82 11.00
N ARG A 370 18.43 -15.88 10.07
CA ARG A 370 17.39 -14.86 9.93
C ARG A 370 15.99 -15.45 9.70
N LEU A 371 15.90 -16.48 8.88
CA LEU A 371 14.63 -17.15 8.57
C LEU A 371 14.19 -18.13 9.67
N SER A 372 15.11 -18.62 10.48
CA SER A 372 14.77 -19.46 11.65
C SER A 372 14.23 -18.66 12.84
N SER A 373 14.52 -17.35 12.89
CA SER A 373 14.16 -16.46 13.99
C SER A 373 13.26 -15.32 13.46
N PRO A 374 11.93 -15.55 13.32
CA PRO A 374 11.02 -14.51 12.89
C PRO A 374 11.07 -13.31 13.84
N LYS A 375 11.01 -12.11 13.27
CA LYS A 375 11.05 -10.86 14.04
C LYS A 375 9.73 -10.61 14.76
N ASP A 376 9.83 -9.93 15.89
CA ASP A 376 8.67 -9.39 16.60
C ASP A 376 7.87 -8.43 15.73
N ILE A 377 6.59 -8.35 16.03
CA ILE A 377 5.74 -7.28 15.48
C ILE A 377 6.11 -5.99 16.22
N GLU A 378 6.58 -5.01 15.47
CA GLU A 378 6.94 -3.68 15.97
C GLU A 378 6.03 -2.61 15.41
N SER A 379 5.67 -1.65 16.25
CA SER A 379 4.92 -0.47 15.82
C SER A 379 5.69 0.33 14.77
N GLN A 380 4.98 0.78 13.76
CA GLN A 380 5.52 1.70 12.74
C GLN A 380 5.17 3.17 13.02
N LEU A 381 4.55 3.45 14.16
CA LEU A 381 4.14 4.81 14.51
C LEU A 381 5.33 5.74 14.74
N LEU A 382 6.42 5.22 15.28
CA LEU A 382 7.67 5.97 15.47
C LEU A 382 8.56 5.99 14.21
N GLY A 383 8.20 5.21 13.20
CA GLY A 383 9.06 4.97 12.06
C GLY A 383 10.24 4.06 12.42
N TYR A 384 11.30 4.07 11.60
CA TYR A 384 12.45 3.22 11.84
C TYR A 384 13.28 3.73 13.03
N VAL A 385 13.15 3.11 14.19
CA VAL A 385 13.85 3.44 15.45
C VAL A 385 15.37 3.18 15.38
N GLY A 386 15.88 2.65 14.28
CA GLY A 386 17.27 2.19 14.15
C GLY A 386 18.31 3.24 13.75
N ARG A 387 17.98 4.53 13.68
CA ARG A 387 18.96 5.61 13.41
C ARG A 387 19.13 6.47 14.65
N PRO A 388 20.24 6.33 15.40
CA PRO A 388 20.51 7.16 16.58
C PRO A 388 20.57 8.67 16.27
N ASP A 389 20.81 9.02 15.00
CA ASP A 389 21.09 10.39 14.58
C ASP A 389 19.84 11.15 14.05
N ASP A 390 18.69 10.48 13.89
CA ASP A 390 17.47 11.13 13.41
C ASP A 390 16.24 10.71 14.23
N PRO A 391 16.04 11.26 15.42
CA PRO A 391 14.86 11.00 16.26
C PRO A 391 13.62 11.76 15.77
N HIS A 392 13.49 11.97 14.46
CA HIS A 392 12.34 12.67 13.92
C HIS A 392 11.18 11.70 13.76
N TYR A 393 10.32 11.65 14.75
CA TYR A 393 9.10 10.85 14.79
C TYR A 393 8.04 11.39 13.77
N LYS A 394 8.42 11.41 12.49
CA LYS A 394 7.63 12.04 11.43
C LYS A 394 6.31 11.34 11.17
N THR A 395 6.28 10.03 11.36
CA THR A 395 5.03 9.25 11.23
C THR A 395 4.08 9.61 12.35
N LEU A 396 4.55 9.65 13.60
CA LEU A 396 3.75 10.11 14.74
C LEU A 396 3.26 11.55 14.53
N ALA A 397 4.15 12.46 14.13
CA ALA A 397 3.83 13.85 13.84
C ALA A 397 2.70 13.99 12.80
N PHE A 398 2.74 13.18 11.75
CA PHE A 398 1.69 13.16 10.72
C PHE A 398 0.32 12.78 11.28
N HIS A 399 0.25 11.77 12.15
CA HIS A 399 -1.00 11.37 12.78
C HIS A 399 -1.49 12.42 13.79
N LEU A 400 -0.60 12.96 14.64
CA LEU A 400 -0.97 13.98 15.63
C LEU A 400 -1.54 15.25 14.99
N VAL A 401 -1.02 15.71 13.85
CA VAL A 401 -1.63 16.84 13.11
C VAL A 401 -3.09 16.56 12.78
N SER A 402 -3.44 15.34 12.42
CA SER A 402 -4.80 14.97 12.11
C SER A 402 -5.69 14.96 13.35
N GLU A 403 -5.18 14.44 14.47
CA GLU A 403 -5.92 14.37 15.73
C GLU A 403 -6.19 15.78 16.29
N ILE A 404 -5.20 16.68 16.22
CA ILE A 404 -5.37 18.08 16.62
C ILE A 404 -6.36 18.79 15.69
N HIS A 405 -6.31 18.51 14.37
CA HIS A 405 -7.24 19.13 13.41
C HIS A 405 -8.70 18.75 13.66
N HIS A 406 -8.96 17.52 14.08
CA HIS A 406 -10.31 17.04 14.36
C HIS A 406 -10.77 17.28 15.81
N GLY A 407 -9.91 17.88 16.64
CA GLY A 407 -10.26 18.26 18.01
C GLY A 407 -10.15 17.15 19.06
N GLU A 408 -9.58 15.99 18.67
CA GLU A 408 -9.34 14.86 19.61
C GLU A 408 -8.20 15.16 20.59
N ILE A 409 -7.24 15.98 20.16
CA ILE A 409 -6.09 16.44 20.92
C ILE A 409 -6.11 17.97 20.96
N SER A 410 -6.05 18.54 22.16
CA SER A 410 -5.98 19.99 22.34
C SER A 410 -4.89 20.43 23.32
N THR A 411 -4.36 19.56 24.15
CA THR A 411 -3.32 19.85 25.15
C THR A 411 -2.22 18.80 25.10
N ILE A 412 -1.08 19.10 25.73
CA ILE A 412 0.00 18.10 25.85
C ILE A 412 -0.45 16.85 26.59
N SER A 413 -1.29 16.98 27.62
CA SER A 413 -1.86 15.84 28.34
C SER A 413 -2.78 14.98 27.46
N ASP A 414 -3.40 15.56 26.42
CA ASP A 414 -4.17 14.78 25.46
C ASP A 414 -3.26 14.00 24.52
N VAL A 415 -2.08 14.56 24.15
CA VAL A 415 -1.07 13.85 23.35
C VAL A 415 -0.58 12.62 24.08
N HIS A 416 -0.20 12.75 25.37
CA HIS A 416 0.21 11.63 26.21
C HIS A 416 -0.88 10.56 26.28
N ARG A 417 -2.10 10.89 26.64
CA ARG A 417 -3.22 9.95 26.69
C ARG A 417 -3.52 9.26 25.37
N TRP A 418 -3.30 9.93 24.25
CA TRP A 418 -3.47 9.35 22.94
C TRP A 418 -2.32 8.39 22.64
N TYR A 419 -1.08 8.78 22.94
CA TYR A 419 0.12 7.96 22.72
C TYR A 419 0.13 6.70 23.60
N GLU A 420 -0.29 6.79 24.88
CA GLU A 420 -0.43 5.66 25.82
C GLU A 420 -1.30 4.51 25.29
N LYS A 421 -2.18 4.77 24.32
CA LYS A 421 -3.01 3.72 23.69
C LYS A 421 -2.31 3.00 22.56
N SER A 422 -1.20 3.52 22.09
CA SER A 422 -0.49 2.97 20.93
C SER A 422 0.30 1.70 21.28
N LEU A 423 0.55 0.86 20.27
CA LEU A 423 1.51 -0.24 20.38
C LEU A 423 2.93 0.33 20.59
N ALA A 424 3.22 1.49 20.00
CA ALA A 424 4.49 2.18 20.19
C ALA A 424 4.78 2.47 21.65
N TYR A 425 3.80 2.98 22.40
CA TYR A 425 3.95 3.18 23.85
C TYR A 425 4.16 1.85 24.57
N PHE A 426 3.37 0.83 24.26
CA PHE A 426 3.46 -0.49 24.89
C PHE A 426 4.84 -1.14 24.69
N GLN A 427 5.55 -0.79 23.62
CA GLN A 427 6.89 -1.29 23.31
C GLN A 427 8.02 -0.37 23.80
N TYR A 428 7.77 0.93 23.98
CA TYR A 428 8.77 1.95 24.27
C TYR A 428 8.30 2.93 25.37
N GLU A 429 7.65 2.43 26.40
CA GLU A 429 7.10 3.23 27.53
C GLU A 429 8.14 4.17 28.16
N ASP A 430 9.35 3.67 28.39
CA ASP A 430 10.44 4.44 29.01
C ASP A 430 10.87 5.71 28.23
N LEU A 431 10.44 5.84 26.97
CA LEU A 431 10.81 6.94 26.09
C LEU A 431 9.67 7.93 25.84
N GLU A 432 8.52 7.79 26.50
CA GLU A 432 7.30 8.54 26.20
C GLU A 432 7.49 10.05 26.19
N ASP A 433 8.02 10.63 27.28
CA ASP A 433 8.19 12.10 27.40
C ASP A 433 9.07 12.64 26.26
N ASP A 434 10.20 11.98 25.98
CA ASP A 434 11.14 12.37 24.93
C ASP A 434 10.48 12.30 23.53
N ILE A 435 9.70 11.26 23.27
CA ILE A 435 8.99 11.05 22.00
C ILE A 435 7.93 12.12 21.78
N VAL A 436 7.08 12.35 22.79
CA VAL A 436 5.97 13.31 22.70
C VAL A 436 6.49 14.73 22.56
N ASP A 437 7.41 15.16 23.43
CA ASP A 437 7.97 16.52 23.41
C ASP A 437 8.68 16.83 22.09
N LYS A 438 9.58 15.96 21.63
CA LYS A 438 10.29 16.14 20.36
C LYS A 438 9.32 16.18 19.17
N THR A 439 8.28 15.37 19.19
CA THR A 439 7.29 15.38 18.11
C THR A 439 6.50 16.68 18.07
N MET A 440 6.05 17.19 19.21
CA MET A 440 5.32 18.45 19.29
C MET A 440 6.22 19.63 18.93
N GLU A 441 7.47 19.68 19.40
CA GLU A 441 8.44 20.69 18.99
C GLU A 441 8.67 20.68 17.48
N LEU A 442 8.79 19.49 16.88
CA LEU A 442 8.94 19.33 15.44
C LEU A 442 7.76 19.90 14.66
N LEU A 443 6.53 19.62 15.10
CA LEU A 443 5.31 20.13 14.47
C LEU A 443 5.18 21.67 14.59
N MET A 444 5.58 22.24 15.71
CA MET A 444 5.61 23.69 15.89
C MET A 444 6.71 24.32 15.03
N ARG A 445 7.90 23.72 14.97
CA ARG A 445 9.04 24.20 14.15
C ARG A 445 8.73 24.25 12.66
N VAL A 446 8.03 23.23 12.12
CA VAL A 446 7.60 23.25 10.70
C VAL A 446 6.37 24.11 10.46
N GLY A 447 5.76 24.64 11.51
CA GLY A 447 4.60 25.51 11.45
C GLY A 447 3.32 24.80 11.05
N ALA A 448 3.19 23.50 11.32
CA ALA A 448 1.96 22.74 11.12
C ALA A 448 0.98 22.91 12.27
N VAL A 449 1.52 23.07 13.48
CA VAL A 449 0.78 23.31 14.73
C VAL A 449 1.31 24.59 15.39
N LYS A 450 0.47 25.27 16.13
CA LYS A 450 0.81 26.38 17.02
C LYS A 450 0.16 26.15 18.37
N GLU A 451 0.75 26.69 19.43
CA GLU A 451 0.18 26.73 20.75
C GLU A 451 -0.41 28.11 21.02
N VAL A 452 -1.65 28.16 21.52
CA VAL A 452 -2.37 29.39 21.91
C VAL A 452 -3.04 29.11 23.24
N ASP A 453 -2.69 29.86 24.25
CA ASP A 453 -3.25 29.74 25.61
C ASP A 453 -3.20 28.30 26.17
N GLY A 454 -2.06 27.60 25.95
CA GLY A 454 -1.86 26.23 26.41
C GLY A 454 -2.61 25.17 25.59
N LYS A 455 -3.19 25.55 24.45
CA LYS A 455 -3.89 24.64 23.53
C LYS A 455 -3.24 24.59 22.18
N PHE A 456 -3.21 23.41 21.62
CA PHE A 456 -2.72 23.19 20.25
C PHE A 456 -3.80 23.46 19.22
N GLU A 457 -3.43 24.20 18.20
CA GLU A 457 -4.26 24.47 17.03
C GLU A 457 -3.48 24.18 15.75
N VAL A 458 -4.13 23.58 14.77
CA VAL A 458 -3.51 23.41 13.44
C VAL A 458 -3.46 24.73 12.69
N THR A 459 -2.35 25.00 12.06
CA THR A 459 -2.20 26.11 11.10
C THR A 459 -2.81 25.72 9.74
N SER A 460 -2.75 26.62 8.76
CA SER A 460 -3.12 26.29 7.38
C SER A 460 -2.26 25.18 6.76
N ILE A 461 -0.98 25.05 7.14
CA ILE A 461 -0.12 23.92 6.73
C ILE A 461 -0.68 22.62 7.30
N GLY A 462 -0.93 22.58 8.60
CA GLY A 462 -1.50 21.41 9.27
C GLY A 462 -2.87 21.02 8.71
N LYS A 463 -3.73 21.99 8.38
CA LYS A 463 -5.03 21.73 7.74
C LYS A 463 -4.88 21.07 6.37
N VAL A 464 -4.01 21.60 5.51
CA VAL A 464 -3.73 21.01 4.18
C VAL A 464 -3.20 19.58 4.33
N SER A 465 -2.26 19.36 5.26
CA SER A 465 -1.69 18.06 5.57
C SER A 465 -2.78 17.05 5.98
N SER A 466 -3.59 17.39 6.98
CA SER A 466 -4.64 16.54 7.51
C SER A 466 -5.72 16.21 6.47
N MET A 467 -6.24 17.23 5.76
CA MET A 467 -7.32 17.07 4.79
C MET A 467 -6.94 16.25 3.57
N LEU A 468 -5.69 16.37 3.09
CA LEU A 468 -5.20 15.68 1.90
C LEU A 468 -4.33 14.47 2.21
N TYR A 469 -4.15 14.15 3.50
CA TYR A 469 -3.34 13.02 3.89
C TYR A 469 -1.90 13.12 3.37
N TYR A 470 -1.32 14.31 3.49
CA TYR A 470 0.01 14.61 2.96
C TYR A 470 0.96 15.01 4.09
N SER A 471 2.24 14.66 3.98
CA SER A 471 3.24 14.97 5.01
C SER A 471 3.25 16.45 5.36
N PRO A 472 3.14 16.86 6.65
CA PRO A 472 3.23 18.27 7.04
C PRO A 472 4.59 18.87 6.71
N PHE A 473 5.65 18.07 6.68
CA PHE A 473 7.00 18.47 6.30
C PHE A 473 7.09 18.80 4.82
N ASP A 474 6.54 17.96 3.96
CA ASP A 474 6.46 18.24 2.52
C ASP A 474 5.62 19.48 2.22
N VAL A 475 4.46 19.63 2.90
CA VAL A 475 3.62 20.83 2.74
C VAL A 475 4.35 22.10 3.13
N ALA A 476 5.12 22.08 4.23
CA ALA A 476 5.93 23.20 4.68
C ALA A 476 7.05 23.54 3.68
N ASP A 477 7.72 22.51 3.16
CA ASP A 477 8.77 22.66 2.15
C ASP A 477 8.20 23.21 0.83
N LEU A 478 7.11 22.67 0.34
CA LEU A 478 6.42 23.17 -0.86
C LEU A 478 6.06 24.66 -0.70
N ARG A 479 5.49 25.02 0.47
CA ARG A 479 5.19 26.44 0.75
C ARG A 479 6.45 27.32 0.67
N ARG A 480 7.55 26.90 1.29
CA ARG A 480 8.82 27.62 1.28
C ARG A 480 9.39 27.73 -0.14
N ASN A 481 9.43 26.60 -0.86
CA ASN A 481 10.02 26.51 -2.19
C ASN A 481 9.25 27.36 -3.21
N PHE A 482 7.92 27.26 -3.22
CA PHE A 482 7.09 28.06 -4.13
C PHE A 482 7.03 29.53 -3.75
N LYS A 483 7.12 29.89 -2.47
CA LYS A 483 7.29 31.27 -2.04
C LYS A 483 8.57 31.85 -2.64
N PHE A 484 9.70 31.15 -2.54
CA PHE A 484 10.97 31.55 -3.15
C PHE A 484 10.84 31.68 -4.68
N LEU A 485 10.23 30.70 -5.34
CA LEU A 485 10.03 30.68 -6.79
C LEU A 485 9.28 31.94 -7.28
N PHE A 486 8.18 32.28 -6.62
CA PHE A 486 7.34 33.41 -7.02
C PHE A 486 7.97 34.77 -6.65
N GLN A 487 8.60 34.88 -5.49
CA GLN A 487 9.27 36.11 -5.07
C GLN A 487 10.43 36.51 -5.99
N ASN A 488 11.11 35.52 -6.59
CA ASN A 488 12.23 35.74 -7.52
C ASN A 488 11.79 35.68 -8.99
N ASN A 489 10.50 35.63 -9.30
CA ASN A 489 9.98 35.55 -10.68
C ASN A 489 10.54 34.38 -11.50
N LEU A 490 10.82 33.21 -10.84
CA LEU A 490 11.45 32.05 -11.45
C LEU A 490 10.44 31.00 -11.97
N GLN A 491 9.14 31.28 -11.95
CA GLN A 491 8.08 30.31 -12.31
C GLN A 491 8.15 29.83 -13.77
N ASN A 492 8.81 30.57 -14.65
CA ASN A 492 9.03 30.18 -16.04
C ASN A 492 10.41 29.50 -16.26
N ASN A 493 11.19 29.30 -15.23
CA ASN A 493 12.46 28.59 -15.28
C ASN A 493 12.23 27.12 -14.84
N ASP A 494 12.36 26.20 -15.78
CA ASP A 494 12.06 24.78 -15.55
C ASP A 494 12.98 24.13 -14.50
N MET A 495 14.22 24.58 -14.38
CA MET A 495 15.14 24.06 -13.35
C MET A 495 14.71 24.54 -11.96
N ALA A 496 14.37 25.83 -11.81
CA ALA A 496 13.88 26.37 -10.54
C ALA A 496 12.54 25.76 -10.14
N LEU A 497 11.64 25.55 -11.11
CA LEU A 497 10.36 24.86 -10.88
C LEU A 497 10.57 23.42 -10.45
N SER A 498 11.47 22.70 -11.11
CA SER A 498 11.76 21.31 -10.76
C SER A 498 12.40 21.18 -9.37
N LEU A 499 13.25 22.13 -8.97
CA LEU A 499 13.74 22.21 -7.59
C LEU A 499 12.63 22.48 -6.58
N ALA A 500 11.69 23.39 -6.90
CA ALA A 500 10.58 23.67 -6.02
C ALA A 500 9.69 22.45 -5.77
N LEU A 501 9.56 21.56 -6.75
CA LEU A 501 8.83 20.28 -6.65
C LEU A 501 9.65 19.17 -5.98
N GLY A 502 10.96 19.09 -6.29
CA GLY A 502 11.81 17.96 -5.90
C GLY A 502 12.55 18.13 -4.57
N ASN A 503 12.69 19.37 -4.06
CA ASN A 503 13.37 19.60 -2.78
C ASN A 503 12.35 19.59 -1.61
N VAL A 504 11.78 18.43 -1.35
CA VAL A 504 10.84 18.19 -0.25
C VAL A 504 11.36 17.07 0.67
N ASP A 505 10.88 17.03 1.90
CA ASP A 505 11.37 16.14 2.95
C ASP A 505 11.36 14.67 2.54
N SER A 506 10.26 14.17 2.00
CA SER A 506 10.12 12.77 1.58
C SER A 506 11.13 12.36 0.50
N ILE A 507 11.52 13.28 -0.37
CA ILE A 507 12.51 13.05 -1.43
C ILE A 507 13.94 13.13 -0.87
N ARG A 508 14.22 14.04 0.07
CA ARG A 508 15.53 14.15 0.72
C ARG A 508 15.96 12.88 1.46
N MET A 509 15.03 12.06 1.87
CA MET A 509 15.30 10.77 2.51
C MET A 509 15.71 9.66 1.53
N GLY A 510 15.69 9.91 0.22
CA GLY A 510 15.96 8.92 -0.80
C GLY A 510 17.44 8.67 -1.05
N PHE A 511 17.76 7.49 -1.60
CA PHE A 511 19.10 7.12 -2.03
C PHE A 511 19.40 7.61 -3.45
N VAL A 512 20.69 7.86 -3.72
CA VAL A 512 21.20 8.19 -5.06
C VAL A 512 22.24 7.16 -5.47
N THR A 513 22.01 6.49 -6.61
CA THR A 513 22.97 5.54 -7.17
C THR A 513 24.07 6.27 -7.94
N ARG A 514 25.20 5.60 -8.20
CA ARG A 514 26.30 6.17 -8.98
C ARG A 514 25.86 6.56 -10.39
N ALA A 515 25.13 5.68 -11.08
CA ALA A 515 24.61 5.96 -12.42
C ALA A 515 23.68 7.18 -12.47
N GLU A 516 22.84 7.36 -11.44
CA GLU A 516 21.98 8.54 -11.32
C GLU A 516 22.82 9.81 -11.09
N LYS A 517 23.87 9.71 -10.26
CA LYS A 517 24.76 10.84 -9.97
C LYS A 517 25.52 11.29 -11.22
N ASP A 518 26.06 10.34 -11.97
CA ASP A 518 26.78 10.60 -13.22
C ASP A 518 25.85 11.28 -14.25
N GLU A 519 24.60 10.81 -14.39
CA GLU A 519 23.62 11.37 -15.35
C GLU A 519 23.14 12.78 -14.97
N MET A 520 23.00 13.11 -13.69
CA MET A 520 22.51 14.41 -13.26
C MET A 520 23.62 15.45 -12.98
N GLU A 521 24.91 15.13 -13.20
CA GLU A 521 26.06 15.97 -12.85
C GLU A 521 25.98 17.39 -13.45
N ASP A 522 25.68 17.50 -14.75
CA ASP A 522 25.52 18.81 -15.43
C ASP A 522 24.33 19.59 -14.86
N PHE A 523 23.23 18.94 -14.55
CA PHE A 523 22.07 19.54 -13.90
C PHE A 523 22.42 20.01 -12.49
N ALA A 524 23.08 19.18 -11.69
CA ALA A 524 23.53 19.51 -10.34
C ALA A 524 24.40 20.75 -10.29
N SER A 525 25.37 20.89 -11.23
CA SER A 525 26.21 22.04 -11.32
C SER A 525 25.44 23.34 -11.64
N LYS A 526 24.38 23.24 -12.46
CA LYS A 526 23.56 24.39 -12.86
C LYS A 526 22.59 24.84 -11.79
N VAL A 527 22.02 23.91 -10.99
CA VAL A 527 21.06 24.26 -9.92
C VAL A 527 21.69 24.98 -8.75
N GLN A 528 23.00 24.85 -8.53
CA GLN A 528 23.75 25.61 -7.49
C GLN A 528 23.61 27.12 -7.66
N LYS A 529 23.35 27.62 -8.88
CA LYS A 529 23.11 29.03 -9.17
C LYS A 529 21.89 29.63 -8.47
N PHE A 530 20.97 28.78 -8.00
CA PHE A 530 19.79 29.21 -7.24
C PHE A 530 20.07 29.43 -5.75
N GLY A 531 21.34 29.29 -5.31
CA GLY A 531 21.79 29.73 -4.00
C GLY A 531 21.34 28.84 -2.84
N GLY A 532 21.41 27.52 -2.99
CA GLY A 532 21.13 26.57 -1.93
C GLY A 532 22.17 25.47 -1.84
N ASP A 533 22.33 24.92 -0.65
CA ASP A 533 23.05 23.67 -0.43
C ASP A 533 22.06 22.50 -0.57
N TYR A 534 22.01 21.91 -1.75
CA TYR A 534 21.04 20.86 -2.07
C TYR A 534 21.66 19.47 -1.90
N LEU A 535 21.00 18.61 -1.16
CA LEU A 535 21.37 17.19 -1.07
C LEU A 535 21.25 16.51 -2.44
N ASP A 536 22.11 15.53 -2.71
CA ASP A 536 22.07 14.74 -3.96
C ASP A 536 20.68 14.15 -4.23
N SER A 537 19.97 13.72 -3.20
CA SER A 537 18.57 13.20 -3.32
C SER A 537 17.58 14.28 -3.75
N SER A 538 17.71 15.52 -3.28
CA SER A 538 16.89 16.66 -3.73
C SER A 538 17.18 17.00 -5.19
N VAL A 539 18.46 16.96 -5.60
CA VAL A 539 18.87 17.16 -7.00
C VAL A 539 18.31 16.04 -7.88
N LYS A 540 18.34 14.78 -7.41
CA LYS A 540 17.72 13.63 -8.08
C LYS A 540 16.22 13.84 -8.31
N GLY A 541 15.48 14.24 -7.29
CA GLY A 541 14.04 14.53 -7.39
C GLY A 541 13.78 15.68 -8.36
N ALA A 542 14.55 16.75 -8.27
CA ALA A 542 14.45 17.88 -9.19
C ALA A 542 14.77 17.48 -10.64
N TYR A 543 15.80 16.67 -10.87
CA TYR A 543 16.13 16.18 -12.21
C TYR A 543 15.02 15.31 -12.80
N ALA A 544 14.44 14.42 -12.00
CA ALA A 544 13.29 13.62 -12.45
C ALA A 544 12.11 14.51 -12.86
N TYR A 545 11.77 15.53 -12.07
CA TYR A 545 10.74 16.51 -12.46
C TYR A 545 11.13 17.33 -13.68
N TYR A 546 12.40 17.70 -13.81
CA TYR A 546 12.90 18.43 -14.98
C TYR A 546 12.71 17.61 -16.27
N CYS A 547 13.03 16.32 -16.23
CA CYS A 547 12.81 15.41 -17.35
C CYS A 547 11.31 15.26 -17.66
N LEU A 548 10.45 15.09 -16.63
CA LEU A 548 9.00 15.01 -16.81
C LEU A 548 8.42 16.27 -17.44
N LEU A 549 8.80 17.45 -16.94
CA LEU A 549 8.32 18.75 -17.44
C LEU A 549 8.67 18.99 -18.91
N ASN A 550 9.80 18.45 -19.37
CA ASN A 550 10.32 18.64 -20.72
C ASN A 550 10.13 17.43 -21.65
N GLY A 551 9.66 16.30 -21.11
CA GLY A 551 9.46 15.07 -21.86
C GLY A 551 10.76 14.44 -22.35
N PHE A 552 11.85 14.57 -21.56
CA PHE A 552 13.14 13.93 -21.84
C PHE A 552 13.12 12.43 -21.48
N THR A 553 14.09 11.71 -22.00
CA THR A 553 14.32 10.32 -21.62
C THR A 553 14.73 10.24 -20.15
N LEU A 554 14.22 9.24 -19.45
CA LEU A 554 14.37 9.15 -18.00
C LEU A 554 15.55 8.28 -17.56
N GLY A 555 16.09 7.42 -18.45
CA GLY A 555 17.22 6.56 -18.12
C GLY A 555 17.07 5.86 -16.77
N PRO A 556 18.07 5.99 -15.86
CA PRO A 556 18.02 5.40 -14.53
C PRO A 556 16.92 5.98 -13.62
N PHE A 557 16.35 7.15 -13.94
CA PHE A 557 15.29 7.81 -13.18
C PHE A 557 13.88 7.31 -13.50
N ASN A 558 13.73 6.36 -14.41
CA ASN A 558 12.41 5.93 -14.92
C ASN A 558 11.45 5.45 -13.80
N ALA A 559 11.95 4.69 -12.85
CA ALA A 559 11.12 4.18 -11.74
C ALA A 559 10.63 5.34 -10.84
N MET A 560 11.53 6.23 -10.44
CA MET A 560 11.19 7.41 -9.62
C MET A 560 10.22 8.33 -10.35
N ALA A 561 10.52 8.67 -11.60
CA ALA A 561 9.71 9.59 -12.37
C ALA A 561 8.29 9.06 -12.63
N ARG A 562 8.12 7.75 -12.85
CA ARG A 562 6.79 7.14 -12.92
C ARG A 562 6.02 7.29 -11.61
N GLY A 563 6.67 7.05 -10.46
CA GLY A 563 6.06 7.26 -9.16
C GLY A 563 5.61 8.71 -8.96
N LEU A 564 6.51 9.67 -9.23
CA LEU A 564 6.20 11.10 -9.16
C LEU A 564 5.07 11.52 -10.11
N GLN A 565 5.04 10.98 -11.32
CA GLN A 565 3.99 11.25 -12.29
C GLN A 565 2.62 10.70 -11.84
N MET A 566 2.58 9.50 -11.29
CA MET A 566 1.34 8.89 -10.77
C MET A 566 0.78 9.65 -9.57
N ASP A 567 1.65 10.17 -8.69
CA ASP A 567 1.22 10.91 -7.48
C ASP A 567 0.99 12.41 -7.75
N PHE A 568 1.30 12.89 -8.96
CA PHE A 568 1.27 14.33 -9.27
C PHE A 568 -0.13 14.95 -9.20
N GLU A 569 -1.19 14.21 -9.47
CA GLU A 569 -2.56 14.70 -9.33
C GLU A 569 -2.85 15.07 -7.87
N ARG A 570 -2.39 14.24 -6.94
CA ARG A 570 -2.48 14.49 -5.50
C ARG A 570 -1.64 15.70 -5.08
N LEU A 571 -0.39 15.77 -5.54
CA LEU A 571 0.49 16.92 -5.30
C LEU A 571 -0.11 18.23 -5.85
N SER A 572 -0.69 18.19 -7.05
CA SER A 572 -1.38 19.35 -7.64
C SER A 572 -2.54 19.82 -6.77
N THR A 573 -3.28 18.90 -6.17
CA THR A 573 -4.36 19.22 -5.22
C THR A 573 -3.80 19.88 -3.96
N VAL A 574 -2.68 19.38 -3.43
CA VAL A 574 -1.96 19.99 -2.29
C VAL A 574 -1.54 21.42 -2.61
N LEU A 575 -0.91 21.64 -3.77
CA LEU A 575 -0.46 22.96 -4.20
C LEU A 575 -1.62 23.96 -4.35
N ASN A 576 -2.73 23.54 -4.97
CA ASN A 576 -3.92 24.39 -5.12
C ASN A 576 -4.58 24.71 -3.77
N MET A 577 -4.64 23.75 -2.85
CA MET A 577 -5.18 23.98 -1.51
C MET A 577 -4.24 24.86 -0.67
N LEU A 578 -2.94 24.64 -0.76
CA LEU A 578 -1.93 25.47 -0.12
C LEU A 578 -1.99 26.93 -0.61
N ASP A 579 -2.17 27.13 -1.91
CA ASP A 579 -2.36 28.46 -2.50
C ASP A 579 -3.63 29.15 -1.94
N SER A 580 -4.76 28.44 -1.93
CA SER A 580 -6.03 29.02 -1.50
C SER A 580 -6.11 29.28 0.00
N MET A 581 -5.60 28.39 0.85
CA MET A 581 -5.76 28.44 2.31
C MET A 581 -4.62 29.17 3.03
N ALA A 582 -3.39 28.98 2.56
CA ALA A 582 -2.19 29.41 3.30
C ALA A 582 -1.43 30.54 2.65
N ALA A 583 -1.16 30.44 1.37
CA ALA A 583 -0.16 31.28 0.70
C ALA A 583 -0.77 32.43 -0.09
N LYS A 584 -1.99 32.26 -0.60
CA LYS A 584 -2.75 33.27 -1.37
C LYS A 584 -1.97 33.85 -2.56
N TRP A 585 -1.20 33.00 -3.26
CA TRP A 585 -0.43 33.42 -4.44
C TRP A 585 -1.32 33.69 -5.66
N ASN A 586 -2.56 33.13 -5.65
CA ASN A 586 -3.50 33.20 -6.77
C ASN A 586 -2.93 32.59 -8.07
N LYS A 587 -2.32 31.40 -7.95
CA LYS A 587 -1.60 30.71 -9.04
C LYS A 587 -2.25 29.38 -9.48
N ARG A 588 -3.56 29.23 -9.28
CA ARG A 588 -4.27 28.00 -9.64
C ARG A 588 -4.06 27.56 -11.09
N ASP A 589 -4.14 28.51 -12.05
CA ASP A 589 -3.91 28.19 -13.48
C ASP A 589 -2.49 27.75 -13.76
N PHE A 590 -1.51 28.32 -13.05
CA PHE A 590 -0.11 27.91 -13.12
C PHE A 590 0.04 26.46 -12.62
N PHE A 591 -0.49 26.10 -11.45
CA PHE A 591 -0.40 24.74 -10.92
C PHE A 591 -1.12 23.71 -11.81
N ASN A 592 -2.28 24.05 -12.36
CA ASN A 592 -2.98 23.20 -13.33
C ASN A 592 -2.16 23.03 -14.62
N GLY A 593 -1.48 24.07 -15.08
CA GLY A 593 -0.55 24.00 -16.21
C GLY A 593 0.66 23.11 -15.93
N VAL A 594 1.25 23.19 -14.73
CA VAL A 594 2.34 22.30 -14.30
C VAL A 594 1.87 20.85 -14.28
N SER A 595 0.63 20.57 -13.80
CA SER A 595 0.07 19.23 -13.80
C SER A 595 -0.01 18.64 -15.23
N LEU A 596 -0.48 19.41 -16.19
CA LEU A 596 -0.51 18.98 -17.60
C LEU A 596 0.90 18.75 -18.17
N ARG A 597 1.86 19.58 -17.79
CA ARG A 597 3.27 19.41 -18.21
C ARG A 597 3.87 18.12 -17.69
N VAL A 598 3.67 17.81 -16.42
CA VAL A 598 4.16 16.56 -15.82
C VAL A 598 3.45 15.33 -16.43
N ALA A 599 2.13 15.43 -16.67
CA ALA A 599 1.36 14.33 -17.25
C ALA A 599 1.76 14.00 -18.70
N TYR A 600 2.03 15.00 -19.51
CA TYR A 600 2.27 14.83 -20.95
C TYR A 600 3.73 15.08 -21.40
N GLY A 601 4.58 15.62 -20.55
CA GLY A 601 5.95 15.98 -20.91
C GLY A 601 5.99 17.06 -21.99
N VAL A 602 5.24 18.16 -21.83
CA VAL A 602 5.07 19.21 -22.83
C VAL A 602 5.61 20.55 -22.36
N LYS A 603 6.05 21.36 -23.31
CA LYS A 603 6.48 22.74 -23.06
C LYS A 603 5.28 23.65 -22.75
N PRO A 604 5.50 24.80 -22.07
CA PRO A 604 4.44 25.73 -21.67
C PRO A 604 3.49 26.16 -22.80
N GLU A 605 4.01 26.37 -24.00
CA GLU A 605 3.23 26.79 -25.17
C GLU A 605 2.20 25.76 -25.67
N LEU A 606 2.31 24.50 -25.24
CA LEU A 606 1.38 23.43 -25.62
C LEU A 606 0.26 23.20 -24.61
N ILE A 607 0.35 23.82 -23.43
CA ILE A 607 -0.60 23.59 -22.32
C ILE A 607 -2.04 23.83 -22.78
N ASP A 608 -2.32 24.93 -23.47
CA ASP A 608 -3.67 25.28 -23.87
C ASP A 608 -4.28 24.22 -24.80
N LEU A 609 -3.48 23.62 -25.68
CA LEU A 609 -3.93 22.52 -26.54
C LEU A 609 -4.14 21.23 -25.74
N CYS A 610 -3.29 20.96 -24.74
CA CYS A 610 -3.41 19.77 -23.88
C CYS A 610 -4.60 19.83 -22.89
N LYS A 611 -5.20 21.00 -22.67
CA LYS A 611 -6.46 21.14 -21.90
C LYS A 611 -7.65 20.52 -22.64
N VAL A 612 -7.53 20.34 -23.95
CA VAL A 612 -8.61 19.76 -24.76
C VAL A 612 -8.62 18.23 -24.58
N PRO A 613 -9.76 17.60 -24.26
CA PRO A 613 -9.84 16.17 -24.08
C PRO A 613 -9.26 15.38 -25.27
N ASN A 614 -8.53 14.30 -24.99
CA ASN A 614 -7.88 13.44 -25.99
C ASN A 614 -6.74 14.09 -26.80
N ILE A 615 -6.27 15.27 -26.43
CA ILE A 615 -5.07 15.90 -27.03
C ILE A 615 -3.91 15.81 -26.03
N GLY A 616 -3.04 14.79 -26.21
CA GLY A 616 -1.77 14.67 -25.51
C GLY A 616 -0.61 15.24 -26.34
N LYS A 617 0.64 15.02 -25.87
CA LYS A 617 1.90 15.55 -26.42
C LYS A 617 1.95 15.55 -27.96
N VAL A 618 1.89 14.37 -28.58
CA VAL A 618 2.10 14.19 -30.02
C VAL A 618 1.07 14.98 -30.85
N ARG A 619 -0.19 15.00 -30.40
CA ARG A 619 -1.25 15.75 -31.10
C ARG A 619 -1.10 17.24 -30.91
N ALA A 620 -0.76 17.68 -29.71
CA ALA A 620 -0.51 19.09 -29.41
C ALA A 620 0.69 19.63 -30.24
N GLU A 621 1.78 18.89 -30.33
CA GLU A 621 2.95 19.25 -31.14
C GLU A 621 2.61 19.36 -32.63
N ARG A 622 1.84 18.41 -33.19
CA ARG A 622 1.37 18.46 -34.59
C ARG A 622 0.49 19.68 -34.87
N LEU A 623 -0.47 19.93 -33.99
CA LEU A 623 -1.34 21.11 -34.10
C LEU A 623 -0.53 22.41 -34.02
N TYR A 624 0.39 22.49 -33.07
CA TYR A 624 1.23 23.68 -32.86
C TYR A 624 2.15 23.92 -34.05
N ALA A 625 2.78 22.87 -34.58
CA ALA A 625 3.61 22.98 -35.79
C ALA A 625 2.83 23.46 -37.04
N ALA A 626 1.54 23.12 -37.08
CA ALA A 626 0.63 23.60 -38.16
C ALA A 626 0.02 24.99 -37.91
N GLY A 627 0.48 25.72 -36.89
CA GLY A 627 0.01 27.07 -36.60
C GLY A 627 -1.22 27.17 -35.70
N VAL A 628 -1.74 26.05 -35.20
CA VAL A 628 -2.84 26.02 -34.21
C VAL A 628 -2.25 26.24 -32.82
N ARG A 629 -2.46 27.41 -32.23
CA ARG A 629 -1.85 27.84 -30.95
C ARG A 629 -2.80 27.66 -29.78
N LYS A 630 -4.09 27.80 -29.98
CA LYS A 630 -5.12 27.77 -28.95
C LYS A 630 -6.29 26.87 -29.39
N PRO A 631 -7.08 26.33 -28.47
CA PRO A 631 -8.28 25.56 -28.80
C PRO A 631 -9.23 26.27 -29.79
N ALA A 632 -9.40 27.59 -29.63
CA ALA A 632 -10.22 28.38 -30.54
C ALA A 632 -9.75 28.35 -32.00
N ASP A 633 -8.46 28.17 -32.27
CA ASP A 633 -7.92 28.07 -33.62
C ASP A 633 -8.34 26.77 -34.32
N MET A 634 -8.60 25.70 -33.54
CA MET A 634 -9.09 24.43 -34.05
C MET A 634 -10.49 24.57 -34.72
N LEU A 635 -11.28 25.51 -34.22
CA LEU A 635 -12.62 25.78 -34.77
C LEU A 635 -12.57 26.52 -36.11
N LYS A 636 -11.47 27.23 -36.43
CA LYS A 636 -11.30 27.98 -37.67
C LYS A 636 -11.08 27.09 -38.89
N ASN A 637 -10.44 25.91 -38.69
CA ASN A 637 -10.19 24.97 -39.79
C ASN A 637 -10.36 23.49 -39.31
N PRO A 638 -11.62 23.02 -39.17
CA PRO A 638 -11.94 21.69 -38.73
C PRO A 638 -11.36 20.57 -39.60
N GLN A 639 -11.24 20.79 -40.92
CA GLN A 639 -10.67 19.77 -41.82
C GLN A 639 -9.18 19.59 -41.63
N LEU A 640 -8.42 20.66 -41.39
CA LEU A 640 -7.01 20.57 -41.04
C LEU A 640 -6.82 19.82 -39.71
N VAL A 641 -7.63 20.17 -38.70
CA VAL A 641 -7.61 19.53 -37.39
C VAL A 641 -7.87 18.03 -37.51
N LYS A 642 -8.89 17.62 -38.27
CA LYS A 642 -9.20 16.21 -38.52
C LYS A 642 -8.00 15.46 -39.10
N ARG A 643 -7.33 16.03 -40.09
CA ARG A 643 -6.14 15.43 -40.71
C ARG A 643 -4.97 15.32 -39.73
N LEU A 644 -4.74 16.34 -38.89
CA LEU A 644 -3.63 16.39 -37.95
C LEU A 644 -3.81 15.47 -36.74
N LEU A 645 -5.05 15.32 -36.25
CA LEU A 645 -5.35 14.48 -35.09
C LEU A 645 -5.27 12.97 -35.41
N ASN A 646 -5.45 12.57 -36.68
CA ASN A 646 -5.48 11.18 -37.12
C ASN A 646 -6.38 10.31 -36.24
N MET A 647 -7.63 10.71 -36.07
CA MET A 647 -8.67 10.08 -35.25
C MET A 647 -9.92 9.80 -36.06
N LYS A 648 -10.79 8.91 -35.54
CA LYS A 648 -12.14 8.69 -36.12
C LYS A 648 -12.94 9.98 -36.09
N ASP A 649 -13.75 10.22 -37.14
CA ASP A 649 -14.51 11.43 -37.32
C ASP A 649 -15.40 11.80 -36.15
N GLU A 650 -16.05 10.81 -35.56
CA GLU A 650 -16.90 10.97 -34.37
C GLU A 650 -16.15 11.63 -33.20
N LYS A 651 -14.93 11.16 -32.93
CA LYS A 651 -14.10 11.73 -31.87
C LYS A 651 -13.60 13.13 -32.14
N VAL A 652 -13.30 13.44 -33.40
CA VAL A 652 -12.91 14.81 -33.79
C VAL A 652 -14.09 15.78 -33.61
N VAL A 653 -15.31 15.36 -33.98
CA VAL A 653 -16.54 16.15 -33.78
C VAL A 653 -16.79 16.35 -32.27
N GLU A 654 -16.59 15.34 -31.45
CA GLU A 654 -16.72 15.45 -30.00
C GLU A 654 -15.73 16.46 -29.40
N ILE A 655 -14.46 16.39 -29.80
CA ILE A 655 -13.42 17.35 -29.41
C ILE A 655 -13.82 18.80 -29.84
N LEU A 656 -14.24 19.01 -31.07
CA LEU A 656 -14.64 20.34 -31.53
C LEU A 656 -15.90 20.86 -30.81
N LYS A 657 -16.82 19.96 -30.41
CA LYS A 657 -17.97 20.33 -29.58
C LYS A 657 -17.55 20.74 -28.17
N SER A 658 -16.64 20.02 -27.55
CA SER A 658 -16.15 20.35 -26.19
C SER A 658 -15.46 21.72 -26.12
N ILE A 659 -14.85 22.18 -27.22
CA ILE A 659 -14.26 23.51 -27.30
C ILE A 659 -15.34 24.61 -27.41
N LYS A 660 -16.47 24.33 -28.06
CA LYS A 660 -17.59 25.30 -28.21
C LYS A 660 -18.40 25.46 -26.92
N SER A 661 -18.50 24.41 -26.16
CA SER A 661 -19.23 24.40 -24.88
C SER A 661 -18.28 23.84 -23.80
N PRO A 662 -17.35 24.65 -23.29
CA PRO A 662 -16.52 24.21 -22.17
C PRO A 662 -17.44 23.87 -21.00
N SER A 663 -17.34 22.63 -20.49
CA SER A 663 -18.01 22.24 -19.27
C SER A 663 -17.57 23.16 -18.13
N PRO A 664 -18.49 23.59 -17.24
CA PRO A 664 -18.22 24.52 -16.17
C PRO A 664 -17.16 24.02 -15.17
#